data_81226128c1bc580258b461f8ea7493dd
#
_entry.id   81226128c1bc580258b461f8ea7493dd
#
_cell.length_a   1.000
_cell.length_b   1.000
_cell.length_c   1.000
_cell.angle_alpha   90.00
_cell.angle_beta   90.00
_cell.angle_gamma   90.00
#
_symmetry.space_group_name_H-M   'P 1'
#
loop_
_entity.id
_entity.type
_entity.pdbx_description
1 polymer ?
#
loop_
_entity_poly.entity_id
_entity_poly.type
_entity_poly.pdbx_seq_one_letter_code
_entity_poly.pdbx_strand_id
1 'polypeptide(L)'
;MITTPYAAMSTDALMSMNSDEVMSSADKQLLKQIHKQSSRHVLKLESTLSAKDICQLFKVSNRIRLAGNELTNKMRKNLNRLTRTKQYRNLLELYGKADNPADKKNYAQQLKQMQENENVTWDFCRKTMQTLQVNYKIDAVLALTKAEAVWKGVETCLYRNGKTIHFTEEGVYPALIAKQINRCIILTAKDGSLQFKYGSMVFGAKINDTFEQEEADAVIHYLTNKSQMDKAAIDCYKDNGSCISTYRPCYVSLVPQIIRGKRRIYIHICIEGTPKVKRNKNGQPRHALGQGVVGEDLGPRSIAITHKDGVFLENIRCVGKKPEAVQEEIANLQSAIARSLIATNPQNFNDDGSMKSGNLIWKVSNNCKKKISQFKDCCRRKSINIHLGINQLVNYIRSLGDTLIIEENNASALAKRGRSIVKSNANSNTSCAVALNTNGAQSNAQQQSSTIKSNSNGSNQAQANSNTSCAVELNTNGAKSNAQQQSSAIKSNSNGSNQAQANSNTSCAVALNTNGAQSNAQQQSSAIKSNSNGSNQAQANSNTSCTVELNTNGAQSNAQQQSSAIKSNSNGSNQAQSVITIQSFDKQDFNYSLIGEYRVKLMKRFGRSIYKYCMGYVWAHAQQKFLNTGGQFIIVPRNYRASQYDHTADTYTKRKLSDRMITLSDGTVVQRDCYSSFLLYCYSFDSKAIDKDKCNVEFARFLKNEQDLIAYIKTHNINVFNSGI
;
A
#
# COMPACT_ATOMS: atom_id res chain seq x y z
N MET A 1 29.74 4.00 15.29
CA MET A 1 30.11 2.72 15.90
C MET A 1 29.26 2.53 17.14
N ILE A 2 28.33 1.58 17.11
CA ILE A 2 27.56 1.19 18.30
C ILE A 2 28.04 -0.23 18.61
N THR A 3 29.10 -0.32 19.40
CA THR A 3 29.53 -1.58 19.97
C THR A 3 28.69 -1.84 21.21
N THR A 4 28.03 -2.98 21.26
CA THR A 4 27.40 -3.49 22.47
C THR A 4 28.43 -4.33 23.23
N PRO A 5 28.96 -3.86 24.37
CA PRO A 5 29.54 -4.78 25.33
C PRO A 5 28.43 -5.30 26.22
N TYR A 6 28.03 -6.56 26.04
CA TYR A 6 27.39 -7.33 27.09
C TYR A 6 28.44 -7.66 28.14
N ALA A 7 28.77 -6.68 28.96
CA ALA A 7 29.39 -6.94 30.26
C ALA A 7 28.25 -7.01 31.26
N ALA A 8 27.90 -8.21 31.72
CA ALA A 8 27.09 -8.40 32.90
C ALA A 8 27.84 -7.74 34.06
N MET A 9 27.39 -6.55 34.48
CA MET A 9 27.75 -6.05 35.80
C MET A 9 27.25 -7.04 36.83
N SER A 10 28.15 -7.52 37.70
CA SER A 10 27.80 -8.41 38.78
C SER A 10 26.79 -7.74 39.70
N THR A 11 25.83 -8.49 40.20
CA THR A 11 24.79 -8.04 41.17
C THR A 11 25.42 -7.41 42.43
N ASP A 12 26.66 -7.70 42.75
CA ASP A 12 27.33 -7.20 43.95
C ASP A 12 27.82 -5.74 43.82
N ALA A 13 28.10 -5.25 42.62
CA ALA A 13 28.44 -3.83 42.41
C ALA A 13 27.23 -2.88 42.52
N LEU A 14 26.03 -3.40 42.36
CA LEU A 14 24.79 -2.64 42.49
C LEU A 14 24.25 -2.50 43.94
N MET A 15 24.73 -3.33 44.88
CA MET A 15 24.25 -3.35 46.27
C MET A 15 24.93 -2.32 47.20
N SER A 16 25.94 -1.60 46.76
CA SER A 16 26.72 -0.68 47.63
C SER A 16 26.36 0.79 47.53
N MET A 17 25.35 1.19 46.80
CA MET A 17 24.98 2.62 46.64
C MET A 17 23.81 3.00 47.50
N ASN A 18 24.07 3.77 48.56
CA ASN A 18 23.08 4.39 49.45
C ASN A 18 22.20 5.42 48.73
N SER A 19 20.95 5.46 49.22
CA SER A 19 19.78 6.22 48.75
C SER A 19 19.92 7.72 48.73
N ASP A 20 19.15 8.36 47.82
CA ASP A 20 18.65 9.75 47.87
C ASP A 20 19.61 10.91 47.52
N GLU A 21 20.54 10.73 46.59
CA GLU A 21 21.14 11.87 45.89
C GLU A 21 20.11 12.49 44.89
N VAL A 22 19.72 13.73 45.12
CA VAL A 22 18.88 14.51 44.21
C VAL A 22 19.66 14.73 42.91
N MET A 23 19.26 14.06 41.84
CA MET A 23 19.84 14.16 40.51
C MET A 23 20.00 15.65 40.10
N SER A 24 21.19 16.05 39.64
CA SER A 24 21.51 17.40 39.19
C SER A 24 20.66 17.82 37.97
N SER A 25 20.54 19.12 37.72
CA SER A 25 19.85 19.66 36.53
C SER A 25 20.51 19.19 35.24
N ALA A 26 21.84 19.09 35.22
CA ALA A 26 22.63 18.58 34.09
C ALA A 26 22.34 17.11 33.82
N ASP A 27 22.33 16.27 34.86
CA ASP A 27 22.01 14.86 34.74
C ASP A 27 20.58 14.61 34.27
N LYS A 28 19.60 15.42 34.71
CA LYS A 28 18.23 15.37 34.20
C LYS A 28 18.14 15.72 32.71
N GLN A 29 18.96 16.66 32.21
CA GLN A 29 19.03 16.98 30.79
C GLN A 29 19.70 15.85 29.99
N LEU A 30 20.79 15.32 30.52
CA LEU A 30 21.51 14.21 29.93
C LEU A 30 20.63 12.95 29.84
N LEU A 31 19.89 12.62 30.91
CA LEU A 31 18.94 11.52 30.92
C LEU A 31 17.84 11.69 29.86
N LYS A 32 17.33 12.91 29.66
CA LYS A 32 16.38 13.19 28.56
C LYS A 32 17.00 12.95 27.19
N GLN A 33 18.27 13.25 27.00
CA GLN A 33 19.00 13.03 25.77
C GLN A 33 19.20 11.52 25.53
N ILE A 34 19.62 10.76 26.54
CA ILE A 34 19.74 9.30 26.54
C ILE A 34 18.41 8.68 26.14
N HIS A 35 17.31 9.07 26.78
CA HIS A 35 15.97 8.58 26.47
C HIS A 35 15.50 8.91 25.04
N LYS A 36 15.97 9.99 24.44
CA LYS A 36 15.66 10.36 23.07
C LYS A 36 16.43 9.49 22.05
N GLN A 37 17.62 9.06 22.40
CA GLN A 37 18.50 8.25 21.55
C GLN A 37 18.27 6.75 21.70
N SER A 38 17.71 6.32 22.83
CA SER A 38 17.49 4.89 23.13
C SER A 38 16.50 4.25 22.16
N SER A 39 16.76 3.01 21.78
CA SER A 39 15.83 2.17 21.03
C SER A 39 14.57 1.89 21.84
N ARG A 40 13.48 1.50 21.17
CA ARG A 40 12.21 1.16 21.83
C ARG A 40 11.61 -0.09 21.22
N HIS A 41 11.03 -0.92 22.09
CA HIS A 41 10.25 -2.07 21.67
C HIS A 41 8.94 -2.15 22.44
N VAL A 42 8.06 -3.10 22.06
CA VAL A 42 6.74 -3.22 22.69
C VAL A 42 6.53 -4.65 23.17
N LEU A 43 6.40 -4.79 24.49
CA LEU A 43 5.93 -6.03 25.11
C LEU A 43 4.39 -6.07 25.02
N LYS A 44 3.85 -7.19 24.52
CA LYS A 44 2.42 -7.38 24.29
C LYS A 44 1.92 -8.53 25.14
N LEU A 45 1.08 -8.25 26.10
CA LEU A 45 0.52 -9.22 27.04
C LEU A 45 -1.01 -9.25 26.96
N GLU A 46 -1.64 -10.39 27.20
CA GLU A 46 -3.09 -10.45 27.36
C GLU A 46 -3.46 -10.04 28.80
N SER A 47 -4.50 -9.23 28.95
CA SER A 47 -4.97 -8.79 30.27
C SER A 47 -5.73 -9.89 31.01
N THR A 48 -5.71 -9.84 32.36
CA THR A 48 -6.53 -10.71 33.23
C THR A 48 -7.91 -10.11 33.55
N LEU A 49 -8.35 -9.10 32.81
CA LEU A 49 -9.63 -8.41 33.01
C LEU A 49 -10.83 -9.33 32.95
N SER A 50 -11.84 -9.05 33.75
CA SER A 50 -13.14 -9.72 33.70
C SER A 50 -13.89 -9.43 32.40
N ALA A 51 -14.84 -10.27 32.02
CA ALA A 51 -15.68 -10.06 30.86
C ALA A 51 -16.46 -8.75 30.93
N LYS A 52 -16.88 -8.32 32.13
CA LYS A 52 -17.57 -7.04 32.42
C LYS A 52 -16.65 -5.86 32.12
N ASP A 53 -15.41 -5.90 32.60
CA ASP A 53 -14.42 -4.84 32.41
C ASP A 53 -13.97 -4.73 30.95
N ILE A 54 -13.77 -5.88 30.28
CA ILE A 54 -13.50 -5.94 28.84
C ILE A 54 -14.63 -5.22 28.08
N CYS A 55 -15.90 -5.52 28.37
CA CYS A 55 -17.04 -4.85 27.73
C CYS A 55 -17.04 -3.34 28.01
N GLN A 56 -16.68 -2.90 29.21
CA GLN A 56 -16.58 -1.48 29.56
C GLN A 56 -15.48 -0.78 28.76
N LEU A 57 -14.30 -1.39 28.62
CA LEU A 57 -13.20 -0.82 27.81
C LEU A 57 -13.55 -0.75 26.32
N PHE A 58 -14.30 -1.71 25.80
CA PHE A 58 -14.83 -1.61 24.43
C PHE A 58 -15.81 -0.46 24.27
N LYS A 59 -16.65 -0.16 25.28
CA LYS A 59 -17.52 1.04 25.27
C LYS A 59 -16.70 2.33 25.29
N VAL A 60 -15.64 2.41 26.12
CA VAL A 60 -14.72 3.56 26.14
C VAL A 60 -14.06 3.75 24.79
N SER A 61 -13.50 2.68 24.21
CA SER A 61 -12.89 2.72 22.88
C SER A 61 -13.86 3.19 21.80
N ASN A 62 -15.12 2.76 21.85
CA ASN A 62 -16.15 3.22 20.91
C ASN A 62 -16.46 4.73 21.09
N ARG A 63 -16.50 5.25 22.33
CA ARG A 63 -16.66 6.68 22.58
C ARG A 63 -15.51 7.50 22.00
N ILE A 64 -14.26 7.02 22.14
CA ILE A 64 -13.07 7.61 21.51
C ILE A 64 -13.20 7.60 19.98
N ARG A 65 -13.72 6.53 19.40
CA ARG A 65 -13.99 6.42 17.96
C ARG A 65 -14.99 7.48 17.49
N LEU A 66 -16.10 7.60 18.19
CA LEU A 66 -17.18 8.56 17.84
C LEU A 66 -16.69 10.01 17.95
N ALA A 67 -16.06 10.38 19.08
CA ALA A 67 -15.47 11.71 19.25
C ALA A 67 -14.40 12.01 18.21
N GLY A 68 -13.52 11.03 17.93
CA GLY A 68 -12.50 11.13 16.89
C GLY A 68 -13.09 11.31 15.49
N ASN A 69 -14.20 10.65 15.17
CA ASN A 69 -14.89 10.81 13.89
C ASN A 69 -15.57 12.19 13.78
N GLU A 70 -16.16 12.70 14.86
CA GLU A 70 -16.74 14.05 14.87
C GLU A 70 -15.65 15.10 14.65
N LEU A 71 -14.50 14.99 15.36
CA LEU A 71 -13.33 15.83 15.15
C LEU A 71 -12.83 15.73 13.71
N THR A 72 -12.70 14.50 13.17
CA THR A 72 -12.30 14.26 11.78
C THR A 72 -13.23 14.96 10.80
N ASN A 73 -14.55 14.94 11.05
CA ASN A 73 -15.52 15.61 10.19
C ASN A 73 -15.32 17.14 10.20
N LYS A 74 -15.12 17.75 11.37
CA LYS A 74 -14.86 19.19 11.50
C LYS A 74 -13.56 19.57 10.78
N MET A 75 -12.46 18.86 11.06
CA MET A 75 -11.17 19.11 10.43
C MET A 75 -11.20 18.90 8.92
N ARG A 76 -11.93 17.87 8.44
CA ARG A 76 -12.09 17.61 7.01
C ARG A 76 -12.87 18.71 6.29
N LYS A 77 -13.92 19.24 6.90
CA LYS A 77 -14.68 20.38 6.36
C LYS A 77 -13.78 21.62 6.21
N ASN A 78 -13.01 21.95 7.26
CA ASN A 78 -12.09 23.09 7.24
C ASN A 78 -10.97 22.90 6.20
N LEU A 79 -10.34 21.74 6.19
CA LEU A 79 -9.31 21.39 5.21
C LEU A 79 -9.82 21.46 3.77
N ASN A 80 -11.04 21.00 3.52
CA ASN A 80 -11.65 21.07 2.19
C ASN A 80 -11.93 22.53 1.77
N ARG A 81 -12.36 23.42 2.70
CA ARG A 81 -12.51 24.84 2.40
C ARG A 81 -11.16 25.45 2.02
N LEU A 82 -10.14 25.28 2.86
CA LEU A 82 -8.79 25.77 2.62
C LEU A 82 -8.25 25.32 1.25
N THR A 83 -8.25 24.02 0.98
CA THR A 83 -7.62 23.45 -0.22
C THR A 83 -8.38 23.74 -1.51
N ARG A 84 -9.66 24.12 -1.44
CA ARG A 84 -10.45 24.57 -2.61
C ARG A 84 -10.23 26.02 -2.97
N THR A 85 -9.70 26.84 -2.06
CA THR A 85 -9.42 28.26 -2.29
C THR A 85 -8.36 28.43 -3.37
N LYS A 86 -8.65 29.22 -4.41
CA LYS A 86 -7.71 29.47 -5.52
C LYS A 86 -6.41 30.11 -5.00
N GLN A 87 -6.52 31.07 -4.07
CA GLN A 87 -5.39 31.73 -3.45
C GLN A 87 -4.44 30.74 -2.76
N TYR A 88 -4.97 29.80 -1.96
CA TYR A 88 -4.15 28.78 -1.28
C TYR A 88 -3.38 27.90 -2.27
N ARG A 89 -4.02 27.49 -3.36
CA ARG A 89 -3.39 26.67 -4.40
C ARG A 89 -2.29 27.44 -5.14
N ASN A 90 -2.53 28.71 -5.46
CA ASN A 90 -1.53 29.58 -6.08
C ASN A 90 -0.32 29.79 -5.15
N LEU A 91 -0.55 30.05 -3.86
CA LEU A 91 0.54 30.19 -2.88
C LEU A 91 1.35 28.90 -2.71
N LEU A 92 0.71 27.72 -2.73
CA LEU A 92 1.43 26.45 -2.72
C LEU A 92 2.31 26.26 -3.96
N GLU A 93 1.85 26.71 -5.12
CA GLU A 93 2.63 26.66 -6.36
C GLU A 93 3.83 27.62 -6.29
N LEU A 94 3.61 28.86 -5.84
CA LEU A 94 4.67 29.85 -5.65
C LEU A 94 5.70 29.39 -4.62
N TYR A 95 5.26 28.84 -3.48
CA TYR A 95 6.15 28.25 -2.47
C TYR A 95 7.01 27.11 -3.05
N GLY A 96 6.41 26.27 -3.92
CA GLY A 96 7.12 25.16 -4.55
C GLY A 96 8.13 25.58 -5.63
N LYS A 97 7.95 26.76 -6.22
CA LYS A 97 8.82 27.31 -7.28
C LYS A 97 9.85 28.32 -6.76
N ALA A 98 9.70 28.77 -5.50
CA ALA A 98 10.58 29.78 -4.93
C ALA A 98 11.99 29.21 -4.71
N ASP A 99 12.98 29.79 -5.33
CA ASP A 99 14.41 29.48 -5.14
C ASP A 99 15.01 30.36 -4.04
N ASN A 100 14.51 31.60 -3.89
CA ASN A 100 14.96 32.55 -2.87
C ASN A 100 14.40 32.18 -1.47
N PRO A 101 15.25 32.00 -0.44
CA PRO A 101 14.82 31.68 0.92
C PRO A 101 13.86 32.70 1.56
N ALA A 102 14.01 34.00 1.22
CA ALA A 102 13.17 35.09 1.73
C ALA A 102 11.73 34.96 1.18
N ASP A 103 11.58 34.75 -0.12
CA ASP A 103 10.28 34.54 -0.76
C ASP A 103 9.60 33.29 -0.23
N LYS A 104 10.37 32.22 -0.09
CA LYS A 104 9.88 30.97 0.47
C LYS A 104 9.35 31.13 1.90
N LYS A 105 10.04 31.93 2.72
CA LYS A 105 9.62 32.25 4.08
C LYS A 105 8.32 33.08 4.08
N ASN A 106 8.22 34.08 3.19
CA ASN A 106 7.03 34.91 3.02
C ASN A 106 5.81 34.07 2.61
N TYR A 107 5.94 33.23 1.56
CA TYR A 107 4.84 32.33 1.14
C TYR A 107 4.45 31.33 2.23
N ALA A 108 5.42 30.80 2.98
CA ALA A 108 5.13 29.93 4.12
C ALA A 108 4.30 30.63 5.20
N GLN A 109 4.61 31.90 5.48
CA GLN A 109 3.85 32.71 6.44
C GLN A 109 2.41 32.98 5.97
N GLN A 110 2.23 33.32 4.69
CA GLN A 110 0.90 33.52 4.11
C GLN A 110 0.07 32.21 4.12
N LEU A 111 0.69 31.06 3.77
CA LEU A 111 0.04 29.76 3.86
C LEU A 111 -0.40 29.44 5.30
N LYS A 112 0.45 29.74 6.28
CA LYS A 112 0.13 29.56 7.70
C LYS A 112 -1.04 30.44 8.14
N GLN A 113 -1.06 31.72 7.73
CA GLN A 113 -2.16 32.64 8.01
C GLN A 113 -3.49 32.12 7.43
N MET A 114 -3.48 31.58 6.20
CA MET A 114 -4.67 30.99 5.60
C MET A 114 -5.12 29.73 6.36
N GLN A 115 -4.19 28.91 6.86
CA GLN A 115 -4.51 27.76 7.71
C GLN A 115 -5.17 28.20 9.02
N GLU A 116 -4.69 29.28 9.63
CA GLU A 116 -5.25 29.86 10.85
C GLU A 116 -6.68 30.41 10.61
N ASN A 117 -6.87 31.17 9.54
CA ASN A 117 -8.18 31.73 9.16
C ASN A 117 -9.23 30.65 8.93
N GLU A 118 -8.86 29.51 8.34
CA GLU A 118 -9.76 28.37 8.07
C GLU A 118 -9.81 27.37 9.24
N ASN A 119 -9.20 27.68 10.38
CA ASN A 119 -9.14 26.79 11.54
C ASN A 119 -8.52 25.41 11.21
N VAL A 120 -7.50 25.37 10.36
CA VAL A 120 -6.71 24.17 10.05
C VAL A 120 -5.41 24.22 10.84
N THR A 121 -5.51 24.23 12.16
CA THR A 121 -4.40 24.31 13.10
C THR A 121 -4.46 23.22 14.16
N TRP A 122 -3.31 22.90 14.74
CA TRP A 122 -3.27 21.99 15.90
C TRP A 122 -4.07 22.54 17.10
N ASP A 123 -4.01 23.82 17.35
CA ASP A 123 -4.71 24.43 18.48
C ASP A 123 -6.23 24.30 18.36
N PHE A 124 -6.78 24.56 17.16
CA PHE A 124 -8.20 24.33 16.89
C PHE A 124 -8.59 22.85 17.05
N CYS A 125 -7.76 21.94 16.50
CA CYS A 125 -7.97 20.50 16.63
C CYS A 125 -8.00 20.08 18.11
N ARG A 126 -7.06 20.56 18.91
CA ARG A 126 -6.93 20.29 20.35
C ARG A 126 -8.13 20.86 21.13
N LYS A 127 -8.46 22.14 20.96
CA LYS A 127 -9.60 22.80 21.63
C LYS A 127 -10.93 22.12 21.29
N THR A 128 -11.14 21.78 20.02
CA THR A 128 -12.34 21.04 19.60
C THR A 128 -12.42 19.68 20.30
N MET A 129 -11.31 18.96 20.41
CA MET A 129 -11.30 17.67 21.10
C MET A 129 -11.54 17.80 22.61
N GLN A 130 -11.12 18.88 23.23
CA GLN A 130 -11.42 19.16 24.65
C GLN A 130 -12.92 19.29 24.90
N THR A 131 -13.66 19.96 24.01
CA THR A 131 -15.14 20.03 24.09
C THR A 131 -15.75 18.63 23.86
N LEU A 132 -15.29 17.88 22.86
CA LEU A 132 -15.79 16.54 22.59
C LEU A 132 -15.48 15.55 23.72
N GLN A 133 -14.35 15.71 24.40
CA GLN A 133 -13.97 14.92 25.57
C GLN A 133 -15.05 14.94 26.65
N VAL A 134 -15.58 16.12 26.98
CA VAL A 134 -16.65 16.29 27.97
C VAL A 134 -17.92 15.61 27.49
N ASN A 135 -18.36 15.89 26.26
CA ASN A 135 -19.58 15.35 25.67
C ASN A 135 -19.60 13.83 25.61
N TYR A 136 -18.46 13.21 25.27
CA TYR A 136 -18.33 11.76 25.15
C TYR A 136 -17.82 11.08 26.44
N LYS A 137 -17.57 11.84 27.53
CA LYS A 137 -17.05 11.34 28.81
C LYS A 137 -15.80 10.47 28.62
N ILE A 138 -14.78 11.06 27.98
CA ILE A 138 -13.49 10.43 27.69
C ILE A 138 -12.42 11.05 28.60
N ASP A 139 -11.44 10.25 29.01
CA ASP A 139 -10.27 10.77 29.72
C ASP A 139 -9.46 11.76 28.88
N ALA A 140 -8.95 12.82 29.51
CA ALA A 140 -8.24 13.90 28.82
C ALA A 140 -7.00 13.43 28.07
N VAL A 141 -6.25 12.47 28.64
CA VAL A 141 -5.03 11.94 28.04
C VAL A 141 -5.37 11.11 26.78
N LEU A 142 -6.44 10.32 26.85
CA LEU A 142 -6.91 9.51 25.71
C LEU A 142 -7.48 10.41 24.60
N ALA A 143 -8.22 11.46 24.98
CA ALA A 143 -8.76 12.45 24.05
C ALA A 143 -7.64 13.18 23.31
N LEU A 144 -6.62 13.67 24.03
CA LEU A 144 -5.46 14.36 23.45
C LEU A 144 -4.73 13.44 22.45
N THR A 145 -4.48 12.19 22.82
CA THR A 145 -3.83 11.21 21.94
C THR A 145 -4.65 10.95 20.65
N LYS A 146 -5.98 10.95 20.77
CA LYS A 146 -6.87 10.83 19.59
C LYS A 146 -6.83 12.09 18.72
N ALA A 147 -6.77 13.28 19.31
CA ALA A 147 -6.61 14.53 18.59
C ALA A 147 -5.30 14.55 17.79
N GLU A 148 -4.19 14.13 18.41
CA GLU A 148 -2.90 14.01 17.70
C GLU A 148 -2.96 13.04 16.52
N ALA A 149 -3.69 11.93 16.64
CA ALA A 149 -3.87 10.99 15.53
C ALA A 149 -4.67 11.61 14.37
N VAL A 150 -5.69 12.41 14.65
CA VAL A 150 -6.45 13.16 13.64
C VAL A 150 -5.57 14.23 13.01
N TRP A 151 -4.82 14.99 13.84
CA TRP A 151 -3.91 16.03 13.35
C TRP A 151 -2.83 15.50 12.42
N LYS A 152 -2.23 14.33 12.73
CA LYS A 152 -1.31 13.65 11.80
C LYS A 152 -1.94 13.37 10.42
N GLY A 153 -3.24 13.08 10.40
CA GLY A 153 -3.99 12.95 9.14
C GLY A 153 -4.08 14.28 8.38
N VAL A 154 -4.32 15.38 9.09
CA VAL A 154 -4.32 16.76 8.53
C VAL A 154 -2.93 17.10 7.98
N GLU A 155 -1.86 16.94 8.76
CA GLU A 155 -0.48 17.16 8.33
C GLU A 155 -0.11 16.34 7.09
N THR A 156 -0.60 15.11 7.01
CA THR A 156 -0.38 14.26 5.83
C THR A 156 -1.04 14.84 4.59
N CYS A 157 -2.22 15.46 4.75
CA CYS A 157 -2.90 16.15 3.64
C CYS A 157 -2.21 17.47 3.27
N LEU A 158 -1.73 18.24 4.24
CA LEU A 158 -1.08 19.53 4.01
C LEU A 158 0.32 19.37 3.42
N TYR A 159 1.13 18.44 3.95
CA TYR A 159 2.59 18.42 3.70
C TYR A 159 3.09 17.13 3.02
N ARG A 160 2.29 16.06 2.94
CA ARG A 160 2.74 14.74 2.47
C ARG A 160 1.90 14.11 1.37
N ASN A 161 1.16 14.89 0.57
CA ASN A 161 0.30 14.42 -0.52
C ASN A 161 -0.85 13.50 -0.09
N GLY A 162 -1.32 13.55 1.15
CA GLY A 162 -2.57 12.94 1.58
C GLY A 162 -3.75 13.56 0.85
N LYS A 163 -4.73 12.73 0.46
CA LYS A 163 -5.91 13.24 -0.26
C LYS A 163 -7.06 13.62 0.67
N THR A 164 -7.20 12.91 1.78
CA THR A 164 -8.29 13.13 2.74
C THR A 164 -7.94 12.51 4.09
N ILE A 165 -8.60 12.96 5.14
CA ILE A 165 -8.56 12.35 6.46
C ILE A 165 -9.66 11.29 6.53
N HIS A 166 -9.33 10.11 7.05
CA HIS A 166 -10.27 8.99 7.09
C HIS A 166 -10.98 8.88 8.44
N PHE A 167 -12.26 8.52 8.40
CA PHE A 167 -13.01 8.11 9.58
C PHE A 167 -12.57 6.73 10.07
N THR A 168 -12.71 6.49 11.37
CA THR A 168 -12.58 5.13 11.93
C THR A 168 -13.90 4.40 11.75
N GLU A 169 -13.90 3.30 11.03
CA GLU A 169 -15.10 2.52 10.70
C GLU A 169 -15.78 1.95 11.96
N GLU A 170 -17.07 1.67 11.84
CA GLU A 170 -17.81 0.95 12.88
C GLU A 170 -17.23 -0.47 13.07
N GLY A 171 -17.15 -0.89 14.35
CA GLY A 171 -16.54 -2.18 14.72
C GLY A 171 -15.01 -2.17 14.74
N VAL A 172 -14.35 -1.05 14.42
CA VAL A 172 -12.93 -0.81 14.68
C VAL A 172 -12.80 -0.08 16.01
N TYR A 173 -12.08 -0.67 16.94
CA TYR A 173 -11.92 -0.16 18.29
C TYR A 173 -10.52 0.44 18.46
N PRO A 174 -10.38 1.78 18.55
CA PRO A 174 -9.09 2.42 18.80
C PRO A 174 -8.46 1.95 20.11
N ALA A 175 -7.13 1.82 20.12
CA ALA A 175 -6.40 1.59 21.35
C ALA A 175 -6.54 2.78 22.33
N LEU A 176 -6.66 2.48 23.60
CA LEU A 176 -6.58 3.46 24.67
C LEU A 176 -5.10 3.71 24.98
N ILE A 177 -4.52 4.79 24.46
CA ILE A 177 -3.09 5.06 24.54
C ILE A 177 -2.85 6.20 25.53
N ALA A 178 -2.22 5.87 26.65
CA ALA A 178 -1.78 6.86 27.63
C ALA A 178 -0.29 7.15 27.41
N LYS A 179 0.04 8.16 26.60
CA LYS A 179 1.44 8.52 26.25
C LYS A 179 2.29 8.96 27.44
N GLN A 180 1.68 9.23 28.56
CA GLN A 180 2.39 9.53 29.80
C GLN A 180 2.11 8.39 30.78
N ILE A 181 3.18 7.80 31.28
CA ILE A 181 3.07 6.75 32.29
C ILE A 181 2.39 7.30 33.56
N ASN A 182 1.59 6.50 34.20
CA ASN A 182 0.92 6.79 35.48
C ASN A 182 -0.05 7.99 35.49
N ARG A 183 -0.55 8.46 34.33
CA ARG A 183 -1.58 9.50 34.32
C ARG A 183 -3.00 8.98 34.12
N CYS A 184 -3.20 8.06 33.19
CA CYS A 184 -4.52 7.50 32.86
C CYS A 184 -4.52 5.98 33.05
N ILE A 185 -3.48 5.32 32.55
CA ILE A 185 -3.20 3.92 32.80
C ILE A 185 -1.98 3.87 33.71
N ILE A 186 -2.15 3.39 34.92
CA ILE A 186 -1.10 3.30 35.92
C ILE A 186 -0.47 1.92 35.83
N LEU A 187 0.86 1.88 35.79
CA LEU A 187 1.66 0.65 35.82
C LEU A 187 2.51 0.65 37.10
N THR A 188 2.38 -0.38 37.88
CA THR A 188 3.17 -0.60 39.11
C THR A 188 3.71 -2.03 39.13
N ALA A 189 4.78 -2.22 39.88
CA ALA A 189 5.27 -3.52 40.31
C ALA A 189 4.73 -3.81 41.72
N LYS A 190 4.03 -4.93 41.90
CA LYS A 190 3.52 -5.37 43.17
C LYS A 190 3.67 -6.87 43.31
N ASP A 191 4.21 -7.33 44.45
CA ASP A 191 4.38 -8.74 44.75
C ASP A 191 5.07 -9.53 43.59
N GLY A 192 6.13 -8.95 43.03
CA GLY A 192 6.87 -9.53 41.89
C GLY A 192 6.09 -9.64 40.59
N SER A 193 4.99 -8.92 40.44
CA SER A 193 4.16 -8.95 39.24
C SER A 193 3.81 -7.55 38.73
N LEU A 194 3.52 -7.43 37.42
CA LEU A 194 3.02 -6.20 36.80
C LEU A 194 1.54 -6.02 37.12
N GLN A 195 1.21 -4.89 37.74
CA GLN A 195 -0.17 -4.50 38.03
C GLN A 195 -0.54 -3.24 37.26
N PHE A 196 -1.72 -3.23 36.66
CA PHE A 196 -2.28 -2.14 35.89
C PHE A 196 -3.55 -1.62 36.55
N LYS A 197 -3.73 -0.28 36.51
CA LYS A 197 -4.97 0.36 36.99
C LYS A 197 -5.48 1.29 35.92
N TYR A 198 -6.77 1.22 35.61
CA TYR A 198 -7.50 2.16 34.77
C TYR A 198 -8.84 2.51 35.43
N GLY A 199 -9.00 3.75 35.87
CA GLY A 199 -10.14 4.14 36.72
C GLY A 199 -10.21 3.30 37.99
N SER A 200 -11.32 2.61 38.23
CA SER A 200 -11.49 1.66 39.36
C SER A 200 -11.02 0.24 39.05
N MET A 201 -10.70 -0.08 37.78
CA MET A 201 -10.27 -1.42 37.40
C MET A 201 -8.80 -1.64 37.76
N VAL A 202 -8.50 -2.72 38.49
CA VAL A 202 -7.15 -3.18 38.80
C VAL A 202 -7.01 -4.60 38.22
N PHE A 203 -5.95 -4.84 37.45
CA PHE A 203 -5.76 -6.10 36.72
C PHE A 203 -4.29 -6.38 36.48
N GLY A 204 -3.97 -7.63 36.19
CA GLY A 204 -2.65 -8.10 35.81
C GLY A 204 -2.54 -8.40 34.32
N ALA A 205 -1.45 -9.04 33.96
CA ALA A 205 -1.17 -9.57 32.64
C ALA A 205 -0.96 -11.09 32.68
N LYS A 206 -1.35 -11.78 31.61
CA LYS A 206 -1.00 -13.20 31.41
C LYS A 206 0.36 -13.26 30.75
N ILE A 207 1.25 -14.02 31.33
CA ILE A 207 2.57 -14.31 30.80
C ILE A 207 2.53 -15.73 30.25
N ASN A 208 2.89 -15.92 29.00
CA ASN A 208 2.70 -17.18 28.28
C ASN A 208 4.02 -17.93 28.01
N ASP A 209 5.16 -17.24 28.00
CA ASP A 209 6.45 -17.85 27.74
C ASP A 209 7.57 -17.20 28.59
N THR A 210 8.75 -17.82 28.60
CA THR A 210 9.92 -17.35 29.32
C THR A 210 10.40 -15.98 28.85
N PHE A 211 10.24 -15.67 27.56
CA PHE A 211 10.61 -14.38 27.02
C PHE A 211 9.71 -13.25 27.57
N GLU A 212 8.38 -13.48 27.62
CA GLU A 212 7.46 -12.52 28.21
C GLU A 212 7.76 -12.32 29.71
N GLN A 213 8.17 -13.40 30.41
CA GLN A 213 8.60 -13.33 31.82
C GLN A 213 9.87 -12.50 31.99
N GLU A 214 10.92 -12.80 31.22
CA GLU A 214 12.21 -12.06 31.30
C GLU A 214 12.03 -10.57 31.00
N GLU A 215 11.17 -10.22 30.03
CA GLU A 215 10.82 -8.83 29.71
C GLU A 215 10.03 -8.17 30.83
N ALA A 216 9.06 -8.87 31.42
CA ALA A 216 8.26 -8.39 32.55
C ALA A 216 9.15 -8.16 33.79
N ASP A 217 10.02 -9.11 34.10
CA ASP A 217 10.95 -9.02 35.26
C ASP A 217 11.92 -7.84 35.10
N ALA A 218 12.41 -7.57 33.88
CA ALA A 218 13.24 -6.42 33.62
C ALA A 218 12.49 -5.08 33.82
N VAL A 219 11.20 -5.01 33.44
CA VAL A 219 10.36 -3.83 33.71
C VAL A 219 10.09 -3.71 35.22
N ILE A 220 9.79 -4.81 35.91
CA ILE A 220 9.60 -4.83 37.38
C ILE A 220 10.84 -4.31 38.06
N HIS A 221 12.02 -4.84 37.68
CA HIS A 221 13.31 -4.41 38.22
C HIS A 221 13.52 -2.88 38.07
N TYR A 222 13.23 -2.35 36.87
CA TYR A 222 13.31 -0.88 36.66
C TYR A 222 12.33 -0.13 37.56
N LEU A 223 11.06 -0.57 37.65
CA LEU A 223 10.04 0.11 38.46
C LEU A 223 10.40 0.12 39.96
N THR A 224 11.05 -0.93 40.44
CA THR A 224 11.48 -1.06 41.83
C THR A 224 12.75 -0.27 42.11
N ASN A 225 13.72 -0.22 41.15
CA ASN A 225 15.05 0.36 41.35
C ASN A 225 15.28 1.56 40.43
N LYS A 226 14.27 2.39 40.20
CA LYS A 226 14.30 3.45 39.19
C LYS A 226 15.50 4.40 39.30
N SER A 227 15.77 4.94 40.48
CA SER A 227 16.84 5.92 40.70
C SER A 227 18.23 5.33 40.38
N GLN A 228 18.48 4.09 40.79
CA GLN A 228 19.73 3.39 40.52
C GLN A 228 19.90 3.10 39.00
N MET A 229 18.84 2.68 38.33
CA MET A 229 18.87 2.40 36.89
C MET A 229 19.06 3.68 36.06
N ASP A 230 18.44 4.77 36.45
CA ASP A 230 18.60 6.07 35.79
C ASP A 230 20.04 6.61 35.98
N LYS A 231 20.64 6.45 37.19
CA LYS A 231 22.04 6.79 37.47
C LYS A 231 23.00 5.94 36.65
N ALA A 232 22.83 4.62 36.64
CA ALA A 232 23.65 3.70 35.87
C ALA A 232 23.63 4.02 34.36
N ALA A 233 22.47 4.47 33.83
CA ALA A 233 22.36 4.90 32.45
C ALA A 233 23.19 6.17 32.17
N ILE A 234 23.18 7.14 33.09
CA ILE A 234 23.95 8.37 32.99
C ILE A 234 25.46 8.06 33.04
N ASP A 235 25.89 7.27 34.01
CA ASP A 235 27.30 6.92 34.19
C ASP A 235 27.85 6.18 32.98
N CYS A 236 27.12 5.15 32.49
CA CYS A 236 27.52 4.45 31.27
C CYS A 236 27.59 5.37 30.04
N TYR A 237 26.68 6.33 29.92
CA TYR A 237 26.71 7.29 28.80
C TYR A 237 27.89 8.28 28.92
N LYS A 238 28.22 8.71 30.13
CA LYS A 238 29.40 9.57 30.39
C LYS A 238 30.70 8.84 30.05
N ASP A 239 30.82 7.57 30.45
CA ASP A 239 32.05 6.78 30.27
C ASP A 239 32.24 6.32 28.84
N ASN A 240 31.19 5.85 28.15
CA ASN A 240 31.31 5.12 26.89
C ASN A 240 30.57 5.81 25.72
N GLY A 241 29.83 6.92 25.94
CA GLY A 241 29.02 7.56 24.92
C GLY A 241 27.86 6.71 24.42
N SER A 242 27.53 5.59 25.11
CA SER A 242 26.53 4.61 24.69
C SER A 242 25.35 4.49 25.66
N CYS A 243 24.17 4.14 25.14
CA CYS A 243 22.98 3.96 25.97
C CYS A 243 22.81 2.48 26.35
N ILE A 244 22.64 2.22 27.65
CA ILE A 244 22.26 0.88 28.14
C ILE A 244 20.75 0.67 28.06
N SER A 245 20.30 -0.58 28.01
CA SER A 245 18.89 -0.95 28.09
C SER A 245 18.41 -0.92 29.54
N THR A 246 17.73 0.15 29.93
CA THR A 246 17.16 0.28 31.28
C THR A 246 15.83 -0.46 31.47
N TYR A 247 15.20 -0.87 30.41
CA TYR A 247 13.83 -1.43 30.40
C TYR A 247 12.77 -0.49 30.99
N ARG A 248 13.01 0.83 30.89
CA ARG A 248 12.09 1.87 31.33
C ARG A 248 10.79 1.81 30.55
N PRO A 249 9.62 1.65 31.17
CA PRO A 249 8.34 1.76 30.49
C PRO A 249 8.09 3.24 30.12
N CYS A 250 7.90 3.52 28.82
CA CYS A 250 7.62 4.86 28.31
C CYS A 250 6.13 5.20 28.39
N TYR A 251 5.29 4.25 28.03
CA TYR A 251 3.82 4.37 28.11
C TYR A 251 3.16 3.00 27.99
N VAL A 252 1.89 2.96 28.40
CA VAL A 252 1.05 1.76 28.30
C VAL A 252 -0.16 2.04 27.43
N SER A 253 -0.59 1.04 26.67
CA SER A 253 -1.82 1.09 25.86
C SER A 253 -2.67 -0.14 26.13
N LEU A 254 -3.98 0.06 26.24
CA LEU A 254 -4.96 -1.05 26.25
C LEU A 254 -5.55 -1.16 24.84
N VAL A 255 -5.35 -2.32 24.21
CA VAL A 255 -5.70 -2.56 22.82
C VAL A 255 -6.86 -3.53 22.72
N PRO A 256 -8.10 -3.06 22.46
CA PRO A 256 -9.24 -3.91 22.24
C PRO A 256 -9.09 -4.68 20.93
N GLN A 257 -9.27 -5.98 20.97
CA GLN A 257 -9.28 -6.86 19.81
C GLN A 257 -10.44 -7.84 19.84
N ILE A 258 -11.00 -8.16 18.67
CA ILE A 258 -11.96 -9.23 18.49
C ILE A 258 -11.25 -10.35 17.74
N ILE A 259 -11.03 -11.48 18.44
CA ILE A 259 -10.35 -12.66 17.87
C ILE A 259 -11.34 -13.82 17.88
N ARG A 260 -11.66 -14.35 16.71
CA ARG A 260 -12.64 -15.44 16.54
C ARG A 260 -13.97 -15.15 17.26
N GLY A 261 -14.46 -13.91 17.15
CA GLY A 261 -15.71 -13.45 17.78
C GLY A 261 -15.61 -13.13 19.28
N LYS A 262 -14.52 -13.45 19.96
CA LYS A 262 -14.31 -13.16 21.38
C LYS A 262 -13.60 -11.81 21.55
N ARG A 263 -14.12 -10.96 22.43
CA ARG A 263 -13.50 -9.70 22.84
C ARG A 263 -12.35 -9.96 23.80
N ARG A 264 -11.19 -9.33 23.53
CA ARG A 264 -9.99 -9.38 24.37
C ARG A 264 -9.38 -8.01 24.50
N ILE A 265 -8.66 -7.76 25.59
CA ILE A 265 -7.82 -6.57 25.78
C ILE A 265 -6.38 -7.04 25.88
N TYR A 266 -5.54 -6.50 25.02
CA TYR A 266 -4.10 -6.66 25.10
C TYR A 266 -3.49 -5.41 25.73
N ILE A 267 -2.49 -5.62 26.57
CA ILE A 267 -1.68 -4.61 27.19
C ILE A 267 -0.42 -4.47 26.32
N HIS A 268 -0.16 -3.28 25.79
CA HIS A 268 1.07 -2.97 25.11
C HIS A 268 1.90 -2.03 25.96
N ILE A 269 3.03 -2.50 26.45
CA ILE A 269 4.01 -1.70 27.19
C ILE A 269 5.10 -1.29 26.23
N CYS A 270 5.24 -0.01 25.96
CA CYS A 270 6.38 0.52 25.21
C CYS A 270 7.56 0.64 26.18
N ILE A 271 8.61 -0.10 25.92
CA ILE A 271 9.79 -0.24 26.78
C ILE A 271 10.99 0.38 26.05
N GLU A 272 11.80 1.09 26.76
CA GLU A 272 13.06 1.63 26.30
C GLU A 272 14.18 0.61 26.44
N GLY A 273 15.00 0.50 25.40
CA GLY A 273 16.06 -0.51 25.28
C GLY A 273 15.79 -1.56 24.23
N THR A 274 16.70 -2.53 24.15
CA THR A 274 16.62 -3.67 23.23
C THR A 274 15.86 -4.82 23.88
N PRO A 275 15.00 -5.55 23.14
CA PRO A 275 14.29 -6.69 23.71
C PRO A 275 15.26 -7.80 24.10
N LYS A 276 14.87 -8.60 25.09
CA LYS A 276 15.58 -9.85 25.47
C LYS A 276 15.66 -10.81 24.28
N VAL A 277 16.66 -11.68 24.30
CA VAL A 277 16.84 -12.68 23.24
C VAL A 277 15.94 -13.88 23.50
N LYS A 278 15.08 -14.20 22.54
CA LYS A 278 14.26 -15.42 22.63
C LYS A 278 15.16 -16.66 22.61
N ARG A 279 15.00 -17.52 23.63
CA ARG A 279 15.77 -18.74 23.79
C ARG A 279 14.95 -19.97 23.42
N ASN A 280 15.61 -21.04 23.02
CA ASN A 280 15.03 -22.36 22.84
C ASN A 280 14.95 -23.10 24.19
N LYS A 281 14.42 -24.34 24.20
CA LYS A 281 14.32 -25.14 25.41
C LYS A 281 15.68 -25.46 26.08
N ASN A 282 16.78 -25.37 25.32
CA ASN A 282 18.13 -25.62 25.79
C ASN A 282 18.85 -24.33 26.24
N GLY A 283 18.13 -23.22 26.41
CA GLY A 283 18.70 -21.95 26.84
C GLY A 283 19.47 -21.19 25.76
N GLN A 284 19.63 -21.74 24.56
CA GLN A 284 20.36 -21.08 23.46
C GLN A 284 19.45 -20.10 22.69
N PRO A 285 20.02 -19.03 22.10
CA PRO A 285 19.26 -18.13 21.23
C PRO A 285 18.49 -18.90 20.14
N ARG A 286 17.18 -18.65 20.04
CA ARG A 286 16.31 -19.32 19.06
C ARG A 286 16.74 -19.08 17.61
N HIS A 287 17.33 -17.93 17.35
CA HIS A 287 17.88 -17.51 16.05
C HIS A 287 19.23 -16.87 16.32
N ALA A 288 20.30 -17.61 16.12
CA ALA A 288 21.66 -17.10 16.25
C ALA A 288 21.94 -16.02 15.20
N LEU A 289 22.78 -15.06 15.54
CA LEU A 289 23.36 -14.11 14.60
C LEU A 289 24.53 -14.83 13.90
N GLY A 290 24.59 -14.77 12.58
CA GLY A 290 25.73 -15.23 11.80
C GLY A 290 26.94 -14.31 11.98
N GLN A 291 28.01 -14.57 11.25
CA GLN A 291 29.22 -13.75 11.24
C GLN A 291 29.53 -13.28 9.81
N GLY A 292 29.93 -12.02 9.68
CA GLY A 292 30.37 -11.42 8.43
C GLY A 292 29.29 -10.62 7.71
N VAL A 293 29.64 -10.17 6.51
CA VAL A 293 28.84 -9.25 5.71
C VAL A 293 27.80 -10.01 4.88
N VAL A 294 26.63 -9.42 4.78
CA VAL A 294 25.54 -9.84 3.88
C VAL A 294 25.14 -8.65 3.01
N GLY A 295 25.23 -8.78 1.70
CA GLY A 295 24.70 -7.81 0.73
C GLY A 295 23.26 -8.17 0.35
N GLU A 296 22.34 -7.21 0.38
CA GLU A 296 20.91 -7.42 0.09
C GLU A 296 20.40 -6.43 -0.96
N ASP A 297 19.92 -6.94 -2.11
CA ASP A 297 19.14 -6.17 -3.07
C ASP A 297 17.65 -6.52 -2.91
N LEU A 298 16.89 -5.56 -2.35
CA LEU A 298 15.48 -5.72 -2.04
C LEU A 298 14.59 -5.16 -3.15
N GLY A 299 14.03 -6.05 -3.96
CA GLY A 299 13.04 -5.74 -4.99
C GLY A 299 11.61 -5.65 -4.45
N PRO A 300 10.64 -5.27 -5.31
CA PRO A 300 9.21 -5.16 -4.93
C PRO A 300 8.54 -6.49 -4.54
N ARG A 301 9.07 -7.63 -4.97
CA ARG A 301 8.54 -8.98 -4.71
C ARG A 301 9.60 -10.02 -4.45
N SER A 302 10.82 -9.78 -4.89
CA SER A 302 11.98 -10.67 -4.80
C SER A 302 13.07 -10.02 -3.99
N ILE A 303 13.97 -10.82 -3.49
CA ILE A 303 15.14 -10.40 -2.73
C ILE A 303 16.33 -11.22 -3.24
N ALA A 304 17.43 -10.56 -3.53
CA ALA A 304 18.72 -11.19 -3.80
C ALA A 304 19.66 -10.95 -2.61
N ILE A 305 20.40 -11.97 -2.22
CA ILE A 305 21.27 -11.97 -1.05
C ILE A 305 22.59 -12.63 -1.44
N THR A 306 23.69 -11.98 -1.12
CA THR A 306 25.03 -12.53 -1.25
C THR A 306 25.76 -12.50 0.10
N HIS A 307 26.35 -13.60 0.48
CA HIS A 307 27.22 -13.71 1.66
C HIS A 307 28.43 -14.61 1.32
N LYS A 308 29.33 -14.81 2.29
CA LYS A 308 30.58 -15.53 2.07
C LYS A 308 30.43 -16.94 1.47
N ASP A 309 29.35 -17.67 1.80
CA ASP A 309 29.18 -19.08 1.45
C ASP A 309 28.11 -19.29 0.35
N GLY A 310 27.45 -18.23 -0.18
CA GLY A 310 26.41 -18.44 -1.17
C GLY A 310 25.72 -17.20 -1.70
N VAL A 311 24.92 -17.43 -2.72
CA VAL A 311 24.02 -16.45 -3.35
C VAL A 311 22.61 -16.99 -3.32
N PHE A 312 21.63 -16.16 -3.01
CA PHE A 312 20.21 -16.52 -2.95
C PHE A 312 19.38 -15.52 -3.74
N LEU A 313 18.38 -16.03 -4.44
CA LEU A 313 17.38 -15.23 -5.14
C LEU A 313 16.01 -15.87 -4.90
N GLU A 314 15.15 -15.21 -4.15
CA GLU A 314 13.84 -15.77 -3.82
C GLU A 314 12.73 -14.70 -3.79
N ASN A 315 11.49 -15.15 -3.85
CA ASN A 315 10.35 -14.26 -3.60
C ASN A 315 10.25 -13.94 -2.11
N ILE A 316 9.80 -12.71 -1.78
CA ILE A 316 9.52 -12.34 -0.38
C ILE A 316 8.55 -13.38 0.21
N ARG A 317 8.97 -14.05 1.27
CA ARG A 317 8.30 -15.20 1.87
C ARG A 317 6.95 -14.85 2.46
N CYS A 318 6.00 -15.78 2.34
CA CYS A 318 4.69 -15.72 2.97
C CYS A 318 4.37 -17.11 3.55
N VAL A 319 3.86 -17.16 4.75
CA VAL A 319 3.45 -18.42 5.40
C VAL A 319 2.01 -18.76 5.02
N GLY A 320 1.71 -20.02 4.77
CA GLY A 320 0.37 -20.51 4.44
C GLY A 320 -0.06 -20.25 2.99
N LYS A 321 -1.32 -19.93 2.76
CA LYS A 321 -1.87 -19.70 1.41
C LYS A 321 -1.13 -18.56 0.71
N LYS A 322 -0.82 -18.75 -0.57
CA LYS A 322 -0.22 -17.70 -1.42
C LYS A 322 -1.04 -16.40 -1.36
N PRO A 323 -0.42 -15.22 -1.33
CA PRO A 323 -1.13 -13.95 -1.26
C PRO A 323 -2.17 -13.76 -2.36
N GLU A 324 -1.96 -14.36 -3.55
CA GLU A 324 -2.88 -14.36 -4.68
C GLU A 324 -4.20 -15.06 -4.33
N ALA A 325 -4.13 -16.30 -3.83
CA ALA A 325 -5.31 -17.08 -3.45
C ALA A 325 -6.12 -16.41 -2.32
N VAL A 326 -5.42 -15.80 -1.35
CA VAL A 326 -6.10 -15.03 -0.30
C VAL A 326 -6.73 -13.76 -0.86
N GLN A 327 -6.12 -13.13 -1.87
CA GLN A 327 -6.68 -11.95 -2.52
C GLN A 327 -7.95 -12.29 -3.31
N GLU A 328 -8.02 -13.46 -3.92
CA GLU A 328 -9.21 -13.95 -4.59
C GLU A 328 -10.35 -14.22 -3.58
N GLU A 329 -10.04 -14.89 -2.45
CA GLU A 329 -11.01 -15.09 -1.35
C GLU A 329 -11.57 -13.74 -0.84
N ILE A 330 -10.70 -12.74 -0.69
CA ILE A 330 -11.08 -11.37 -0.31
C ILE A 330 -12.01 -10.75 -1.37
N ALA A 331 -11.68 -10.86 -2.65
CA ALA A 331 -12.49 -10.30 -3.75
C ALA A 331 -13.88 -10.96 -3.81
N ASN A 332 -13.94 -12.28 -3.64
CA ASN A 332 -15.20 -13.03 -3.60
C ASN A 332 -16.09 -12.60 -2.41
N LEU A 333 -15.50 -12.41 -1.24
CA LEU A 333 -16.20 -11.88 -0.07
C LEU A 333 -16.69 -10.45 -0.29
N GLN A 334 -15.88 -9.57 -0.88
CA GLN A 334 -16.27 -8.20 -1.21
C GLN A 334 -17.45 -8.17 -2.18
N SER A 335 -17.41 -8.98 -3.25
CA SER A 335 -18.50 -9.12 -4.21
C SER A 335 -19.79 -9.64 -3.56
N ALA A 336 -19.66 -10.62 -2.67
CA ALA A 336 -20.81 -11.17 -1.94
C ALA A 336 -21.43 -10.16 -0.94
N ILE A 337 -20.59 -9.33 -0.30
CA ILE A 337 -21.04 -8.23 0.57
C ILE A 337 -21.75 -7.18 -0.26
N ALA A 338 -21.20 -6.77 -1.40
CA ALA A 338 -21.79 -5.79 -2.30
C ALA A 338 -23.17 -6.25 -2.79
N ARG A 339 -23.27 -7.49 -3.31
CA ARG A 339 -24.60 -8.05 -3.72
C ARG A 339 -25.61 -8.07 -2.58
N SER A 340 -25.19 -8.44 -1.37
CA SER A 340 -26.09 -8.45 -0.21
C SER A 340 -26.55 -7.05 0.20
N LEU A 341 -25.67 -6.05 0.10
CA LEU A 341 -26.02 -4.65 0.40
C LEU A 341 -26.98 -4.08 -0.64
N ILE A 342 -26.76 -4.35 -1.93
CA ILE A 342 -27.66 -3.93 -3.02
C ILE A 342 -29.04 -4.55 -2.81
N ALA A 343 -29.12 -5.86 -2.61
CA ALA A 343 -30.38 -6.56 -2.42
C ALA A 343 -31.16 -6.09 -1.17
N THR A 344 -30.46 -5.66 -0.12
CA THR A 344 -31.10 -5.21 1.13
C THR A 344 -31.49 -3.72 1.08
N ASN A 345 -30.93 -2.92 0.16
CA ASN A 345 -31.11 -1.48 0.09
C ASN A 345 -31.37 -0.99 -1.36
N PRO A 346 -32.38 -1.52 -2.07
CA PRO A 346 -32.65 -1.11 -3.46
C PRO A 346 -32.93 0.39 -3.57
N GLN A 347 -33.50 1.00 -2.53
CA GLN A 347 -33.80 2.44 -2.47
C GLN A 347 -32.55 3.35 -2.57
N ASN A 348 -31.35 2.81 -2.32
CA ASN A 348 -30.10 3.55 -2.38
C ASN A 348 -29.47 3.55 -3.77
N PHE A 349 -30.10 2.90 -4.74
CA PHE A 349 -29.60 2.77 -6.11
C PHE A 349 -30.58 3.37 -7.11
N ASN A 350 -30.04 3.86 -8.23
CA ASN A 350 -30.81 4.28 -9.40
C ASN A 350 -31.15 3.05 -10.26
N ASP A 351 -32.03 3.23 -11.24
CA ASP A 351 -32.44 2.14 -12.15
C ASP A 351 -31.29 1.60 -13.00
N ASP A 352 -30.24 2.40 -13.23
CA ASP A 352 -28.99 1.99 -13.90
C ASP A 352 -28.02 1.21 -12.99
N GLY A 353 -28.41 0.96 -11.73
CA GLY A 353 -27.59 0.29 -10.72
C GLY A 353 -26.51 1.18 -10.08
N SER A 354 -26.42 2.45 -10.44
CA SER A 354 -25.52 3.41 -9.80
C SER A 354 -26.03 3.79 -8.40
N MET A 355 -25.11 4.09 -7.49
CA MET A 355 -25.45 4.50 -6.13
C MET A 355 -25.92 5.97 -6.13
N LYS A 356 -27.07 6.23 -5.51
CA LYS A 356 -27.60 7.59 -5.32
C LYS A 356 -26.63 8.45 -4.52
N SER A 357 -26.58 9.74 -4.81
CA SER A 357 -25.81 10.72 -4.06
C SER A 357 -26.56 11.18 -2.81
N GLY A 358 -25.83 11.58 -1.74
CA GLY A 358 -26.38 12.12 -0.52
C GLY A 358 -26.17 11.25 0.72
N ASN A 359 -26.95 11.51 1.78
CA ASN A 359 -26.90 10.74 3.02
C ASN A 359 -27.78 9.48 2.90
N LEU A 360 -27.17 8.36 2.57
CA LEU A 360 -27.85 7.09 2.40
C LEU A 360 -27.92 6.32 3.73
N ILE A 361 -29.10 5.78 4.02
CA ILE A 361 -29.31 4.89 5.18
C ILE A 361 -29.14 3.46 4.70
N TRP A 362 -28.22 2.73 5.34
CA TRP A 362 -27.90 1.36 4.98
C TRP A 362 -28.45 0.36 6.01
N LYS A 363 -29.28 -0.57 5.55
CA LYS A 363 -29.66 -1.75 6.32
C LYS A 363 -28.70 -2.88 5.99
N VAL A 364 -28.17 -3.54 7.01
CA VAL A 364 -27.19 -4.65 6.86
C VAL A 364 -27.81 -5.94 7.39
N SER A 365 -28.07 -6.90 6.51
CA SER A 365 -28.62 -8.19 6.88
C SER A 365 -27.67 -9.00 7.78
N ASN A 366 -28.18 -9.94 8.57
CA ASN A 366 -27.35 -10.78 9.43
C ASN A 366 -26.36 -11.63 8.62
N ASN A 367 -26.75 -12.10 7.44
CA ASN A 367 -25.85 -12.82 6.54
C ASN A 367 -24.73 -11.88 6.01
N CYS A 368 -25.04 -10.66 5.66
CA CYS A 368 -24.05 -9.65 5.27
C CYS A 368 -23.07 -9.36 6.42
N LYS A 369 -23.54 -9.23 7.67
CA LYS A 369 -22.67 -9.08 8.86
C LYS A 369 -21.72 -10.25 9.03
N LYS A 370 -22.17 -11.51 8.81
CA LYS A 370 -21.30 -12.68 8.83
C LYS A 370 -20.21 -12.59 7.76
N LYS A 371 -20.56 -12.24 6.52
CA LYS A 371 -19.59 -12.05 5.42
C LYS A 371 -18.58 -10.93 5.70
N ILE A 372 -19.01 -9.81 6.27
CA ILE A 372 -18.13 -8.73 6.72
C ILE A 372 -17.14 -9.24 7.78
N SER A 373 -17.59 -10.04 8.74
CA SER A 373 -16.72 -10.63 9.74
C SER A 373 -15.69 -11.60 9.12
N GLN A 374 -16.11 -12.45 8.20
CA GLN A 374 -15.22 -13.34 7.44
C GLN A 374 -14.19 -12.56 6.62
N PHE A 375 -14.62 -11.51 5.94
CA PHE A 375 -13.73 -10.61 5.18
C PHE A 375 -12.67 -9.97 6.09
N LYS A 376 -13.07 -9.43 7.25
CA LYS A 376 -12.13 -8.84 8.23
C LYS A 376 -11.14 -9.88 8.75
N ASP A 377 -11.59 -11.11 9.05
CA ASP A 377 -10.71 -12.20 9.50
C ASP A 377 -9.76 -12.65 8.39
N CYS A 378 -10.21 -12.72 7.15
CA CYS A 378 -9.37 -13.05 6.00
C CYS A 378 -8.26 -12.01 5.80
N CYS A 379 -8.59 -10.71 5.86
CA CYS A 379 -7.61 -9.63 5.80
C CYS A 379 -6.60 -9.69 6.95
N ARG A 380 -7.05 -9.98 8.17
CA ARG A 380 -6.18 -10.14 9.35
C ARG A 380 -5.22 -11.32 9.17
N ARG A 381 -5.72 -12.50 8.76
CA ARG A 381 -4.89 -13.69 8.50
C ARG A 381 -3.85 -13.43 7.42
N LYS A 382 -4.25 -12.75 6.32
CA LYS A 382 -3.33 -12.34 5.26
C LYS A 382 -2.17 -11.53 5.82
N SER A 383 -2.45 -10.50 6.63
CA SER A 383 -1.41 -9.67 7.23
C SER A 383 -0.48 -10.46 8.14
N ILE A 384 -1.03 -11.32 8.99
CA ILE A 384 -0.25 -12.17 9.89
C ILE A 384 0.67 -13.10 9.09
N ASN A 385 0.15 -13.77 8.06
CA ASN A 385 0.92 -14.72 7.25
C ASN A 385 2.09 -14.05 6.51
N ILE A 386 1.87 -12.84 5.99
CA ILE A 386 2.93 -12.05 5.36
C ILE A 386 4.00 -11.68 6.42
N HIS A 387 3.59 -11.16 7.58
CA HIS A 387 4.54 -10.78 8.63
C HIS A 387 5.33 -11.98 9.17
N LEU A 388 4.70 -13.14 9.32
CA LEU A 388 5.41 -14.36 9.71
C LEU A 388 6.44 -14.80 8.66
N GLY A 389 6.08 -14.76 7.37
CA GLY A 389 7.01 -15.06 6.28
C GLY A 389 8.20 -14.10 6.25
N ILE A 390 7.94 -12.81 6.45
CA ILE A 390 9.01 -11.79 6.55
C ILE A 390 9.87 -12.03 7.78
N ASN A 391 9.30 -12.39 8.93
CA ASN A 391 10.06 -12.73 10.12
C ASN A 391 11.00 -13.92 9.88
N GLN A 392 10.53 -14.96 9.18
CA GLN A 392 11.36 -16.12 8.81
C GLN A 392 12.48 -15.70 7.87
N LEU A 393 12.19 -14.90 6.85
CA LEU A 393 13.18 -14.37 5.91
C LEU A 393 14.25 -13.56 6.62
N VAL A 394 13.88 -12.58 7.47
CA VAL A 394 14.82 -11.74 8.19
C VAL A 394 15.66 -12.54 9.20
N ASN A 395 15.08 -13.53 9.88
CA ASN A 395 15.84 -14.42 10.76
C ASN A 395 16.83 -15.27 9.97
N TYR A 396 16.46 -15.71 8.76
CA TYR A 396 17.37 -16.40 7.85
C TYR A 396 18.54 -15.50 7.42
N ILE A 397 18.27 -14.27 6.96
CA ILE A 397 19.32 -13.29 6.59
C ILE A 397 20.28 -13.07 7.76
N ARG A 398 19.76 -12.93 8.99
CA ARG A 398 20.58 -12.77 10.20
C ARG A 398 21.47 -14.00 10.52
N SER A 399 21.04 -15.18 10.15
CA SER A 399 21.86 -16.39 10.35
C SER A 399 23.03 -16.48 9.34
N LEU A 400 23.00 -15.68 8.27
CA LEU A 400 24.05 -15.62 7.26
C LEU A 400 25.20 -14.67 7.64
N GLY A 401 24.92 -13.62 8.43
CA GLY A 401 25.92 -12.64 8.86
C GLY A 401 25.39 -11.67 9.91
N ASP A 402 26.30 -10.94 10.53
CA ASP A 402 26.00 -9.91 11.54
C ASP A 402 25.92 -8.49 10.98
N THR A 403 26.41 -8.28 9.78
CA THR A 403 26.44 -6.98 9.11
C THR A 403 25.63 -7.04 7.81
N LEU A 404 24.48 -6.35 7.77
CA LEU A 404 23.64 -6.26 6.58
C LEU A 404 23.87 -4.93 5.85
N ILE A 405 24.20 -5.02 4.56
CA ILE A 405 24.40 -3.86 3.68
C ILE A 405 23.28 -3.85 2.63
N ILE A 406 22.58 -2.72 2.54
CA ILE A 406 21.42 -2.54 1.67
C ILE A 406 21.40 -1.13 1.07
N GLU A 407 20.92 -0.99 -0.16
CA GLU A 407 20.70 0.34 -0.75
C GLU A 407 19.54 1.10 -0.09
N GLU A 408 19.68 2.44 -0.05
CA GLU A 408 18.60 3.33 0.40
C GLU A 408 17.35 3.10 -0.43
N ASN A 409 16.32 2.55 0.19
CA ASN A 409 15.06 2.21 -0.47
C ASN A 409 13.90 3.06 0.03
N ASN A 410 13.29 3.82 -0.89
CA ASN A 410 12.09 4.59 -0.60
C ASN A 410 10.85 3.88 -1.14
N ALA A 411 10.40 2.84 -0.42
CA ALA A 411 9.20 2.07 -0.77
C ALA A 411 7.97 2.97 -1.02
N SER A 412 7.84 4.08 -0.28
CA SER A 412 6.72 5.01 -0.44
C SER A 412 6.81 5.81 -1.75
N ALA A 413 8.02 6.18 -2.18
CA ALA A 413 8.24 6.83 -3.47
C ALA A 413 8.01 5.87 -4.64
N LEU A 414 8.48 4.62 -4.51
CA LEU A 414 8.25 3.56 -5.49
C LEU A 414 6.76 3.18 -5.61
N ALA A 415 6.01 3.26 -4.52
CA ALA A 415 4.56 3.00 -4.50
C ALA A 415 3.74 4.14 -5.11
N LYS A 416 4.28 5.37 -5.17
CA LYS A 416 3.59 6.53 -5.78
C LYS A 416 3.36 6.27 -7.27
N ARG A 417 2.18 6.63 -7.74
CA ARG A 417 1.89 6.67 -9.19
C ARG A 417 2.74 7.76 -9.82
N GLY A 418 3.56 7.42 -10.79
CA GLY A 418 4.29 8.40 -11.60
C GLY A 418 3.28 9.27 -12.36
N ARG A 419 3.42 10.59 -12.27
CA ARG A 419 2.70 11.55 -13.11
C ARG A 419 3.67 12.00 -14.20
N SER A 420 3.38 11.65 -15.45
CA SER A 420 4.02 12.29 -16.58
C SER A 420 3.05 13.35 -17.13
N ILE A 421 3.48 14.59 -17.14
CA ILE A 421 2.76 15.67 -17.84
C ILE A 421 3.21 15.57 -19.28
N VAL A 422 2.33 15.16 -20.17
CA VAL A 422 2.55 15.24 -21.60
C VAL A 422 2.01 16.60 -22.04
N LYS A 423 2.89 17.52 -22.42
CA LYS A 423 2.48 18.75 -23.11
C LYS A 423 1.76 18.31 -24.39
N SER A 424 0.51 18.70 -24.55
CA SER A 424 -0.11 18.62 -25.86
C SER A 424 0.71 19.54 -26.76
N ASN A 425 1.29 19.00 -27.83
CA ASN A 425 1.87 19.89 -28.86
C ASN A 425 0.75 20.81 -29.32
N ALA A 426 0.92 22.10 -29.12
CA ALA A 426 -0.06 23.14 -29.45
C ALA A 426 -0.38 23.23 -30.97
N ASN A 427 0.22 22.37 -31.79
CA ASN A 427 0.01 22.27 -33.24
C ASN A 427 -0.84 21.07 -33.68
N SER A 428 -1.44 20.29 -32.77
CA SER A 428 -2.42 19.29 -33.19
C SER A 428 -3.82 19.85 -32.94
N ASN A 429 -4.48 20.15 -34.01
CA ASN A 429 -5.88 20.57 -34.11
C ASN A 429 -6.77 20.04 -33.02
N THR A 430 -7.05 20.85 -32.03
CA THR A 430 -7.96 20.62 -30.93
C THR A 430 -9.38 20.65 -31.47
N SER A 431 -10.14 19.58 -31.12
CA SER A 431 -11.61 19.49 -31.17
C SER A 431 -12.28 20.01 -32.45
N CYS A 432 -11.99 19.41 -33.59
CA CYS A 432 -12.81 19.56 -34.80
C CYS A 432 -13.67 18.32 -35.00
N ALA A 433 -14.96 18.50 -35.29
CA ALA A 433 -15.77 17.48 -35.91
C ALA A 433 -15.28 17.26 -37.35
N VAL A 434 -14.85 16.06 -37.70
CA VAL A 434 -14.47 15.73 -39.08
C VAL A 434 -15.69 15.15 -39.78
N ALA A 435 -16.16 15.84 -40.80
CA ALA A 435 -17.20 15.38 -41.69
C ALA A 435 -16.62 15.07 -43.07
N LEU A 436 -16.69 13.82 -43.51
CA LEU A 436 -16.30 13.36 -44.84
C LEU A 436 -17.56 12.99 -45.62
N ASN A 437 -17.80 13.71 -46.72
CA ASN A 437 -18.86 13.37 -47.66
C ASN A 437 -18.24 12.93 -48.98
N THR A 438 -18.44 11.68 -49.37
CA THR A 438 -17.92 11.14 -50.61
C THR A 438 -19.03 10.56 -51.48
N ASN A 439 -19.03 10.90 -52.75
CA ASN A 439 -19.95 10.34 -53.76
C ASN A 439 -19.21 9.26 -54.58
N GLY A 440 -18.19 8.64 -54.07
CA GLY A 440 -17.32 7.69 -54.74
C GLY A 440 -16.93 6.50 -53.90
N ALA A 441 -15.97 5.75 -54.40
CA ALA A 441 -15.67 4.39 -54.01
C ALA A 441 -15.19 4.11 -52.57
N GLN A 442 -14.51 5.03 -51.88
CA GLN A 442 -13.97 4.83 -50.50
C GLN A 442 -13.88 6.13 -49.71
N SER A 443 -14.28 6.08 -48.39
CA SER A 443 -13.99 7.11 -47.45
C SER A 443 -13.19 6.54 -46.25
N ASN A 444 -12.00 7.09 -46.03
CA ASN A 444 -11.15 6.72 -44.91
C ASN A 444 -10.91 7.92 -43.99
N ALA A 445 -11.21 7.79 -42.71
CA ALA A 445 -10.89 8.80 -41.70
C ALA A 445 -9.99 8.21 -40.61
N GLN A 446 -8.78 8.78 -40.48
CA GLN A 446 -7.87 8.49 -39.37
C GLN A 446 -7.60 9.78 -38.62
N GLN A 447 -8.03 9.88 -37.36
CA GLN A 447 -7.78 11.10 -36.60
C GLN A 447 -7.84 10.91 -35.07
N GLN A 448 -7.11 11.77 -34.37
CA GLN A 448 -7.14 11.91 -32.92
C GLN A 448 -8.08 13.07 -32.49
N SER A 449 -9.35 13.02 -32.85
CA SER A 449 -10.30 14.09 -32.57
C SER A 449 -11.57 13.62 -31.85
N SER A 450 -12.35 14.57 -31.35
CA SER A 450 -13.51 14.30 -30.50
C SER A 450 -14.75 13.74 -31.21
N THR A 451 -14.89 13.94 -32.50
CA THR A 451 -16.01 13.41 -33.30
C THR A 451 -15.59 13.14 -34.74
N ILE A 452 -15.89 11.96 -35.27
CA ILE A 452 -15.68 11.61 -36.67
C ILE A 452 -17.06 11.29 -37.30
N LYS A 453 -17.40 11.98 -38.40
CA LYS A 453 -18.56 11.65 -39.21
C LYS A 453 -18.14 11.34 -40.64
N SER A 454 -18.57 10.21 -41.18
CA SER A 454 -18.32 9.83 -42.55
C SER A 454 -19.61 9.39 -43.23
N ASN A 455 -19.93 10.03 -44.35
CA ASN A 455 -21.07 9.70 -45.21
C ASN A 455 -20.57 9.25 -46.58
N SER A 456 -21.00 8.11 -47.06
CA SER A 456 -20.63 7.57 -48.37
C SER A 456 -21.84 7.10 -49.15
N ASN A 457 -22.05 7.63 -50.35
CA ASN A 457 -23.09 7.22 -51.31
C ASN A 457 -22.42 6.45 -52.47
N GLY A 458 -22.39 5.14 -52.43
CA GLY A 458 -21.75 4.32 -53.48
C GLY A 458 -21.59 2.87 -53.06
N SER A 459 -21.12 2.03 -53.95
CA SER A 459 -20.99 0.56 -53.76
C SER A 459 -19.79 0.15 -52.87
N ASN A 460 -19.08 1.07 -52.23
CA ASN A 460 -17.81 0.82 -51.52
C ASN A 460 -17.78 1.17 -50.03
N GLN A 461 -16.63 0.97 -49.38
CA GLN A 461 -16.41 0.94 -47.94
C GLN A 461 -16.22 2.32 -47.31
N ALA A 462 -16.90 2.57 -46.17
CA ALA A 462 -16.55 3.65 -45.25
C ALA A 462 -15.78 3.07 -44.05
N GLN A 463 -14.59 3.61 -43.77
CA GLN A 463 -13.74 3.19 -42.68
C GLN A 463 -13.34 4.37 -41.79
N ALA A 464 -13.49 4.25 -40.48
CA ALA A 464 -13.05 5.25 -39.53
C ALA A 464 -12.26 4.61 -38.40
N ASN A 465 -11.05 5.13 -38.11
CA ASN A 465 -10.20 4.73 -37.03
C ASN A 465 -9.98 5.91 -36.07
N SER A 466 -10.20 5.73 -34.78
CA SER A 466 -9.93 6.76 -33.77
C SER A 466 -9.22 6.16 -32.57
N ASN A 467 -8.13 6.81 -32.15
CA ASN A 467 -7.31 6.38 -31.01
C ASN A 467 -7.61 7.16 -29.70
N THR A 468 -8.67 7.98 -29.69
CA THR A 468 -9.03 8.82 -28.52
C THR A 468 -10.50 8.75 -28.19
N SER A 469 -10.88 9.22 -26.99
CA SER A 469 -12.26 9.29 -26.53
C SER A 469 -13.10 10.23 -27.41
N CYS A 470 -13.84 9.68 -28.35
CA CYS A 470 -14.73 10.44 -29.23
C CYS A 470 -15.94 9.60 -29.66
N ALA A 471 -16.91 10.26 -30.28
CA ALA A 471 -18.01 9.58 -30.94
C ALA A 471 -17.69 9.35 -32.43
N VAL A 472 -17.96 8.17 -32.95
CA VAL A 472 -17.83 7.84 -34.37
C VAL A 472 -19.21 7.56 -34.95
N GLU A 473 -19.58 8.28 -36.00
CA GLU A 473 -20.81 8.07 -36.74
C GLU A 473 -20.50 7.81 -38.21
N LEU A 474 -20.91 6.62 -38.71
CA LEU A 474 -20.76 6.21 -40.10
C LEU A 474 -22.12 5.97 -40.72
N ASN A 475 -22.39 6.62 -41.84
CA ASN A 475 -23.60 6.41 -42.64
C ASN A 475 -23.18 5.99 -44.05
N THR A 476 -23.63 4.83 -44.51
CA THR A 476 -23.33 4.33 -45.85
C THR A 476 -24.60 3.90 -46.53
N ASN A 477 -24.77 4.31 -47.80
CA ASN A 477 -25.78 3.76 -48.72
C ASN A 477 -25.19 2.72 -49.67
N GLY A 478 -24.12 2.08 -49.25
CA GLY A 478 -23.36 1.07 -50.06
C GLY A 478 -23.01 -0.16 -49.22
N ALA A 479 -22.05 -0.91 -49.72
CA ALA A 479 -21.78 -2.27 -49.33
C ALA A 479 -21.22 -2.52 -47.91
N LYS A 480 -20.34 -1.65 -47.31
CA LYS A 480 -19.71 -1.95 -46.01
C LYS A 480 -19.40 -0.67 -45.22
N SER A 481 -19.61 -0.75 -43.90
CA SER A 481 -19.12 0.27 -42.94
C SER A 481 -18.32 -0.37 -41.80
N ASN A 482 -17.10 0.14 -41.55
CA ASN A 482 -16.21 -0.34 -40.48
C ASN A 482 -15.84 0.82 -39.56
N ALA A 483 -15.97 0.62 -38.23
CA ALA A 483 -15.47 1.56 -37.23
C ALA A 483 -14.58 0.85 -36.21
N GLN A 484 -13.35 1.36 -36.02
CA GLN A 484 -12.43 0.91 -34.97
C GLN A 484 -12.11 2.06 -34.04
N GLN A 485 -12.29 1.85 -32.72
CA GLN A 485 -12.20 2.95 -31.78
C GLN A 485 -11.82 2.54 -30.35
N GLN A 486 -11.13 3.45 -29.64
CA GLN A 486 -10.88 3.37 -28.21
C GLN A 486 -11.70 4.38 -27.40
N SER A 487 -13.01 4.49 -27.61
CA SER A 487 -13.76 5.60 -27.03
C SER A 487 -15.23 5.34 -26.71
N SER A 488 -15.95 6.41 -26.35
CA SER A 488 -17.20 6.40 -25.60
C SER A 488 -18.50 6.05 -26.37
N ALA A 489 -18.56 6.18 -27.68
CA ALA A 489 -19.72 5.75 -28.46
C ALA A 489 -19.40 5.48 -29.94
N ILE A 490 -19.93 4.40 -30.50
CA ILE A 490 -19.89 4.11 -31.93
C ILE A 490 -21.31 3.96 -32.45
N LYS A 491 -21.63 4.63 -33.57
CA LYS A 491 -22.90 4.51 -34.26
C LYS A 491 -22.63 4.26 -35.74
N SER A 492 -23.15 3.17 -36.26
CA SER A 492 -23.03 2.83 -37.68
C SER A 492 -24.36 2.48 -38.28
N ASN A 493 -24.73 3.16 -39.37
CA ASN A 493 -25.92 2.91 -40.15
C ASN A 493 -25.55 2.51 -41.60
N SER A 494 -26.09 1.41 -42.08
CA SER A 494 -25.85 0.92 -43.45
C SER A 494 -27.17 0.52 -44.13
N ASN A 495 -27.44 1.14 -45.30
CA ASN A 495 -28.55 0.82 -46.17
C ASN A 495 -28.01 0.10 -47.43
N GLY A 496 -27.88 -1.23 -47.40
CA GLY A 496 -27.38 -1.98 -48.52
C GLY A 496 -27.27 -3.48 -48.24
N SER A 497 -26.88 -4.27 -49.16
CA SER A 497 -26.80 -5.74 -49.02
C SER A 497 -25.60 -6.29 -48.23
N ASN A 498 -24.83 -5.44 -47.51
CA ASN A 498 -23.53 -5.81 -46.90
C ASN A 498 -23.36 -5.41 -45.41
N GLN A 499 -22.18 -5.69 -44.89
CA GLN A 499 -21.81 -5.76 -43.48
C GLN A 499 -21.55 -4.42 -42.82
N ALA A 500 -22.13 -4.19 -41.60
CA ALA A 500 -21.65 -3.15 -40.65
C ALA A 500 -20.83 -3.84 -39.55
N GLN A 501 -19.60 -3.36 -39.32
CA GLN A 501 -18.70 -3.89 -38.29
C GLN A 501 -18.21 -2.76 -37.39
N ALA A 502 -18.29 -2.96 -36.08
CA ALA A 502 -17.74 -2.02 -35.11
C ALA A 502 -16.93 -2.75 -34.04
N ASN A 503 -15.70 -2.30 -33.81
CA ASN A 503 -14.79 -2.80 -32.79
C ASN A 503 -14.45 -1.68 -31.79
N SER A 504 -14.63 -1.90 -30.50
CA SER A 504 -14.24 -0.95 -29.44
C SER A 504 -13.49 -1.66 -28.33
N ASN A 505 -12.36 -1.08 -27.94
CA ASN A 505 -11.49 -1.59 -26.88
C ASN A 505 -11.66 -0.90 -25.52
N THR A 506 -12.67 -0.02 -25.38
CA THR A 506 -12.94 0.72 -24.15
C THR A 506 -14.42 0.75 -23.78
N SER A 507 -14.74 1.19 -22.56
CA SER A 507 -16.12 1.34 -22.08
C SER A 507 -16.91 2.33 -22.90
N CYS A 508 -17.75 1.86 -23.81
CA CYS A 508 -18.61 2.70 -24.63
C CYS A 508 -19.92 2.01 -25.02
N ALA A 509 -20.84 2.73 -25.61
CA ALA A 509 -22.04 2.19 -26.23
C ALA A 509 -21.83 1.98 -27.72
N VAL A 510 -22.24 0.83 -28.25
CA VAL A 510 -22.21 0.54 -29.69
C VAL A 510 -23.63 0.34 -30.21
N ALA A 511 -24.00 1.10 -31.22
CA ALA A 511 -25.28 0.93 -31.93
C ALA A 511 -25.01 0.67 -33.41
N LEU A 512 -25.51 -0.45 -33.92
CA LEU A 512 -25.43 -0.83 -35.32
C LEU A 512 -26.85 -0.98 -35.87
N ASN A 513 -27.16 -0.27 -36.96
CA ASN A 513 -28.37 -0.43 -37.71
C ASN A 513 -28.07 -0.82 -39.16
N THR A 514 -28.58 -1.95 -39.62
CA THR A 514 -28.39 -2.38 -40.99
C THR A 514 -29.72 -2.77 -41.64
N ASN A 515 -29.93 -2.28 -42.84
CA ASN A 515 -31.03 -2.76 -43.70
C ASN A 515 -30.52 -3.77 -44.72
N GLY A 516 -29.48 -4.53 -44.39
CA GLY A 516 -28.81 -5.49 -45.23
C GLY A 516 -28.46 -6.78 -44.47
N ALA A 517 -27.53 -7.52 -45.02
CA ALA A 517 -27.28 -8.90 -44.70
C ALA A 517 -26.63 -9.20 -43.30
N GLN A 518 -25.74 -8.37 -42.76
CA GLN A 518 -25.00 -8.70 -41.50
C GLN A 518 -24.62 -7.48 -40.69
N SER A 519 -24.74 -7.59 -39.34
CA SER A 519 -24.16 -6.64 -38.40
C SER A 519 -23.34 -7.32 -37.32
N ASN A 520 -22.09 -6.87 -37.12
CA ASN A 520 -21.16 -7.41 -36.12
C ASN A 520 -20.66 -6.31 -35.19
N ALA A 521 -20.72 -6.54 -33.87
CA ALA A 521 -20.15 -5.67 -32.86
C ALA A 521 -19.21 -6.45 -31.92
N GLN A 522 -17.96 -5.97 -31.76
CA GLN A 522 -17.01 -6.49 -30.79
C GLN A 522 -16.60 -5.38 -29.83
N GLN A 523 -16.72 -5.63 -28.53
CA GLN A 523 -16.58 -4.57 -27.54
C GLN A 523 -16.11 -5.05 -26.16
N GLN A 524 -15.41 -4.16 -25.44
CA GLN A 524 -15.07 -4.31 -24.03
C GLN A 524 -15.86 -3.34 -23.15
N SER A 525 -17.17 -3.23 -23.25
CA SER A 525 -17.90 -2.19 -22.55
C SER A 525 -19.36 -2.42 -22.19
N SER A 526 -20.05 -1.36 -21.76
CA SER A 526 -21.27 -1.37 -20.97
C SER A 526 -22.58 -1.63 -21.71
N ALA A 527 -22.70 -1.39 -23.00
CA ALA A 527 -23.91 -1.69 -23.75
C ALA A 527 -23.67 -1.91 -25.26
N ILE A 528 -24.27 -2.94 -25.83
CA ILE A 528 -24.30 -3.19 -27.27
C ILE A 528 -25.76 -3.25 -27.70
N LYS A 529 -26.09 -2.49 -28.75
CA LYS A 529 -27.41 -2.57 -29.40
C LYS A 529 -27.22 -2.78 -30.91
N SER A 530 -27.80 -3.85 -31.44
CA SER A 530 -27.75 -4.15 -32.86
C SER A 530 -29.16 -4.42 -33.42
N ASN A 531 -29.53 -3.69 -34.46
CA ASN A 531 -30.75 -3.88 -35.19
C ASN A 531 -30.45 -4.26 -36.64
N SER A 532 -31.06 -5.33 -37.16
CA SER A 532 -30.88 -5.79 -38.51
C SER A 532 -32.24 -6.11 -39.16
N ASN A 533 -32.55 -5.45 -40.29
CA ASN A 533 -33.72 -5.72 -41.13
C ASN A 533 -33.24 -6.43 -42.40
N GLY A 534 -33.16 -7.76 -42.42
CA GLY A 534 -32.75 -8.50 -43.59
C GLY A 534 -32.67 -10.01 -43.31
N SER A 535 -32.33 -10.79 -44.30
CA SER A 535 -32.30 -12.27 -44.19
C SER A 535 -31.09 -12.84 -43.50
N ASN A 536 -30.22 -12.03 -42.82
CA ASN A 536 -28.90 -12.46 -42.32
C ASN A 536 -28.61 -12.13 -40.85
N GLN A 537 -27.41 -12.48 -40.39
CA GLN A 537 -27.02 -12.62 -39.00
C GLN A 537 -26.67 -11.29 -38.32
N ALA A 538 -27.15 -11.07 -37.07
CA ALA A 538 -26.60 -10.09 -36.12
C ALA A 538 -25.74 -10.81 -35.10
N GLN A 539 -24.49 -10.39 -34.95
CA GLN A 539 -23.52 -10.96 -33.99
C GLN A 539 -22.96 -9.87 -33.09
N ALA A 540 -22.98 -10.12 -31.78
CA ALA A 540 -22.38 -9.23 -30.80
C ALA A 540 -21.53 -9.99 -29.80
N ASN A 541 -20.26 -9.59 -29.64
CA ASN A 541 -19.32 -10.15 -28.67
C ASN A 541 -18.90 -9.07 -27.68
N SER A 542 -19.00 -9.33 -26.38
CA SER A 542 -18.53 -8.43 -25.33
C SER A 542 -17.68 -9.16 -24.31
N ASN A 543 -16.52 -8.59 -24.02
CA ASN A 543 -15.57 -9.13 -23.05
C ASN A 543 -15.68 -8.49 -21.66
N THR A 544 -16.70 -7.67 -21.43
CA THR A 544 -16.93 -6.99 -20.14
C THR A 544 -18.38 -7.08 -19.69
N SER A 545 -18.63 -6.72 -18.44
CA SER A 545 -19.98 -6.65 -17.86
C SER A 545 -20.82 -5.60 -18.57
N CYS A 546 -21.67 -6.01 -19.51
CA CYS A 546 -22.50 -5.08 -20.27
C CYS A 546 -23.90 -5.65 -20.56
N THR A 547 -24.79 -4.81 -21.03
CA THR A 547 -26.10 -5.21 -21.57
C THR A 547 -26.01 -5.38 -23.08
N VAL A 548 -26.46 -6.50 -23.61
CA VAL A 548 -26.52 -6.75 -25.05
C VAL A 548 -27.99 -6.85 -25.46
N GLU A 549 -28.37 -6.03 -26.43
CA GLU A 549 -29.70 -6.06 -27.03
C GLU A 549 -29.55 -6.30 -28.53
N LEU A 550 -30.12 -7.42 -29.03
CA LEU A 550 -30.14 -7.80 -30.43
C LEU A 550 -31.57 -7.88 -30.92
N ASN A 551 -31.91 -7.10 -31.95
CA ASN A 551 -33.18 -7.18 -32.65
C ASN A 551 -32.93 -7.54 -34.10
N THR A 552 -33.50 -8.65 -34.57
CA THR A 552 -33.39 -9.09 -35.95
C THR A 552 -34.76 -9.44 -36.55
N ASN A 553 -35.03 -8.94 -37.74
CA ASN A 553 -36.18 -9.36 -38.52
C ASN A 553 -35.77 -10.43 -39.59
N GLY A 554 -34.74 -11.18 -39.30
CA GLY A 554 -34.14 -12.20 -40.18
C GLY A 554 -33.74 -13.47 -39.47
N ALA A 555 -32.93 -14.29 -40.10
CA ALA A 555 -32.75 -15.70 -39.79
C ALA A 555 -31.95 -16.07 -38.54
N GLN A 556 -30.98 -15.29 -38.03
CA GLN A 556 -30.18 -15.66 -36.84
C GLN A 556 -29.64 -14.46 -36.04
N SER A 557 -29.63 -14.59 -34.70
CA SER A 557 -28.92 -13.66 -33.81
C SER A 557 -28.07 -14.41 -32.79
N ASN A 558 -26.78 -14.04 -32.68
CA ASN A 558 -25.81 -14.64 -31.75
C ASN A 558 -25.21 -13.57 -30.85
N ALA A 559 -25.19 -13.83 -29.54
CA ALA A 559 -24.53 -12.96 -28.58
C ALA A 559 -23.58 -13.77 -27.69
N GLN A 560 -22.30 -13.36 -27.63
CA GLN A 560 -21.32 -13.89 -26.68
C GLN A 560 -20.90 -12.79 -25.71
N GLN A 561 -21.05 -13.06 -24.43
CA GLN A 561 -20.85 -12.03 -23.40
C GLN A 561 -20.29 -12.58 -22.08
N GLN A 562 -19.45 -11.79 -21.41
CA GLN A 562 -19.00 -12.05 -20.04
C GLN A 562 -19.78 -11.23 -19.00
N SER A 563 -21.12 -11.13 -19.08
CA SER A 563 -21.83 -10.19 -18.26
C SER A 563 -23.27 -10.52 -17.88
N SER A 564 -23.97 -9.53 -17.31
CA SER A 564 -25.15 -9.65 -16.46
C SER A 564 -26.52 -9.69 -17.16
N ALA A 565 -26.67 -9.31 -18.42
CA ALA A 565 -27.96 -9.36 -19.11
C ALA A 565 -27.83 -9.39 -20.64
N ILE A 566 -28.53 -10.34 -21.27
CA ILE A 566 -28.67 -10.44 -22.72
C ILE A 566 -30.18 -10.40 -23.06
N LYS A 567 -30.59 -9.53 -24.00
CA LYS A 567 -31.90 -9.53 -24.61
C LYS A 567 -31.76 -9.78 -26.11
N SER A 568 -32.40 -10.79 -26.61
CA SER A 568 -32.45 -11.11 -28.03
C SER A 568 -33.89 -11.31 -28.50
N ASN A 569 -34.34 -10.50 -29.46
CA ASN A 569 -35.63 -10.62 -30.11
C ASN A 569 -35.44 -10.93 -31.59
N SER A 570 -35.98 -12.06 -32.07
CA SER A 570 -36.00 -12.40 -33.49
C SER A 570 -37.42 -12.69 -33.96
N ASN A 571 -37.83 -12.02 -35.03
CA ASN A 571 -39.10 -12.26 -35.70
C ASN A 571 -38.89 -13.19 -36.94
N GLY A 572 -38.46 -14.42 -36.72
CA GLY A 572 -38.21 -15.40 -37.76
C GLY A 572 -38.12 -16.83 -37.20
N SER A 573 -38.07 -17.82 -38.04
CA SER A 573 -38.10 -19.23 -37.66
C SER A 573 -36.78 -19.77 -37.11
N ASN A 574 -35.84 -18.93 -36.58
CA ASN A 574 -34.49 -19.29 -36.21
C ASN A 574 -34.11 -19.13 -34.75
N GLN A 575 -33.12 -19.88 -34.34
CA GLN A 575 -32.64 -20.01 -32.96
C GLN A 575 -31.78 -18.81 -32.53
N ALA A 576 -32.12 -18.21 -31.38
CA ALA A 576 -31.25 -17.29 -30.66
C ALA A 576 -30.31 -18.11 -29.76
N GLN A 577 -28.99 -18.04 -29.97
CA GLN A 577 -27.98 -18.64 -29.11
C GLN A 577 -27.26 -17.56 -28.30
N SER A 578 -27.27 -17.69 -26.98
CA SER A 578 -26.50 -16.82 -26.09
C SER A 578 -25.56 -17.67 -25.23
N VAL A 579 -24.27 -17.32 -25.27
CA VAL A 579 -23.24 -17.98 -24.47
C VAL A 579 -22.65 -16.95 -23.51
N ILE A 580 -22.80 -17.20 -22.20
CA ILE A 580 -22.23 -16.36 -21.16
C ILE A 580 -20.95 -17.04 -20.65
N THR A 581 -19.80 -16.40 -20.84
CA THR A 581 -18.53 -16.86 -20.32
C THR A 581 -18.08 -15.91 -19.21
N ILE A 582 -17.95 -16.44 -17.97
CA ILE A 582 -17.48 -15.65 -16.82
C ILE A 582 -15.97 -15.83 -16.73
N GLN A 583 -15.20 -14.80 -17.08
CA GLN A 583 -13.77 -14.73 -16.80
C GLN A 583 -13.49 -13.76 -15.66
N SER A 584 -12.50 -14.09 -14.83
CA SER A 584 -12.04 -13.25 -13.72
C SER A 584 -11.27 -12.03 -14.23
N PHE A 585 -11.66 -10.86 -13.76
CA PHE A 585 -11.10 -9.57 -14.16
C PHE A 585 -9.70 -9.32 -13.63
N ASP A 586 -8.78 -8.99 -14.50
CA ASP A 586 -7.59 -8.20 -14.22
C ASP A 586 -7.82 -6.78 -14.77
N LYS A 587 -8.34 -5.88 -13.91
CA LYS A 587 -8.55 -4.48 -14.28
C LYS A 587 -7.20 -3.77 -14.40
N GLN A 588 -6.75 -3.54 -15.61
CA GLN A 588 -5.78 -2.49 -15.92
C GLN A 588 -6.53 -1.14 -16.05
N ASP A 589 -6.78 -0.47 -14.92
CA ASP A 589 -7.35 0.88 -14.92
C ASP A 589 -6.30 1.91 -15.33
N PHE A 590 -6.35 2.36 -16.56
CA PHE A 590 -5.69 3.59 -16.98
C PHE A 590 -6.64 4.77 -16.72
N ASN A 591 -6.41 5.51 -15.62
CA ASN A 591 -7.14 6.75 -15.38
C ASN A 591 -6.41 7.92 -16.04
N TYR A 592 -7.05 8.54 -17.03
CA TYR A 592 -6.66 9.84 -17.57
C TYR A 592 -7.51 10.92 -16.91
N SER A 593 -6.87 11.99 -16.39
CA SER A 593 -7.57 13.21 -15.98
C SER A 593 -7.06 14.37 -16.84
N LEU A 594 -7.98 15.13 -17.38
CA LEU A 594 -7.70 16.41 -18.06
C LEU A 594 -7.57 17.51 -16.99
N ILE A 595 -6.41 18.14 -16.91
CA ILE A 595 -6.19 19.36 -16.12
C ILE A 595 -5.75 20.44 -17.11
N GLY A 596 -6.70 21.27 -17.57
CA GLY A 596 -6.44 22.31 -18.57
C GLY A 596 -5.87 21.74 -19.88
N GLU A 597 -4.80 22.33 -20.41
CA GLU A 597 -4.13 21.94 -21.66
C GLU A 597 -3.23 20.69 -21.54
N TYR A 598 -3.21 20.01 -20.41
CA TYR A 598 -2.28 18.89 -20.13
C TYR A 598 -3.01 17.58 -19.88
N ARG A 599 -2.65 16.54 -20.62
CA ARG A 599 -3.03 15.16 -20.31
C ARG A 599 -2.04 14.56 -19.31
N VAL A 600 -2.52 14.19 -18.12
CA VAL A 600 -1.69 13.50 -17.13
C VAL A 600 -1.89 11.99 -17.26
N LYS A 601 -0.90 11.28 -17.79
CA LYS A 601 -0.88 9.82 -17.81
C LYS A 601 -0.42 9.32 -16.44
N LEU A 602 -1.32 8.68 -15.68
CA LEU A 602 -0.98 8.04 -14.42
C LEU A 602 -0.41 6.64 -14.71
N MET A 603 0.90 6.49 -14.65
CA MET A 603 1.53 5.18 -14.77
C MET A 603 1.53 4.47 -13.41
N LYS A 604 0.98 3.27 -13.36
CA LYS A 604 1.15 2.35 -12.22
C LYS A 604 2.57 1.79 -12.27
N ARG A 605 3.42 2.22 -11.34
CA ARG A 605 4.70 1.56 -11.08
C ARG A 605 4.43 0.34 -10.16
N PHE A 606 5.37 -0.07 -9.36
CA PHE A 606 5.32 -1.28 -8.53
C PHE A 606 4.34 -1.25 -7.34
N GLY A 607 3.44 -0.25 -7.23
CA GLY A 607 2.59 0.00 -6.07
C GLY A 607 1.78 -1.20 -5.56
N ARG A 608 1.25 -2.05 -6.46
CA ARG A 608 0.53 -3.27 -6.05
C ARG A 608 1.46 -4.28 -5.39
N SER A 609 2.64 -4.53 -5.96
CA SER A 609 3.62 -5.48 -5.42
C SER A 609 4.17 -5.01 -4.08
N ILE A 610 4.59 -3.74 -3.99
CA ILE A 610 5.10 -3.14 -2.76
C ILE A 610 4.07 -3.23 -1.61
N TYR A 611 2.80 -2.93 -1.90
CA TYR A 611 1.73 -3.05 -0.92
C TYR A 611 1.43 -4.51 -0.53
N LYS A 612 1.40 -5.41 -1.53
CA LYS A 612 1.04 -6.82 -1.36
C LYS A 612 2.10 -7.61 -0.57
N TYR A 613 3.38 -7.35 -0.85
CA TYR A 613 4.51 -8.03 -0.23
C TYR A 613 5.18 -7.24 0.89
N CYS A 614 4.64 -6.05 1.23
CA CYS A 614 5.09 -5.23 2.36
C CYS A 614 6.59 -4.97 2.36
N MET A 615 7.19 -4.67 1.19
CA MET A 615 8.63 -4.40 1.00
C MET A 615 9.19 -3.43 2.06
N GLY A 616 8.48 -2.32 2.36
CA GLY A 616 8.90 -1.38 3.40
C GLY A 616 8.93 -1.99 4.81
N TYR A 617 8.11 -3.03 5.05
CA TYR A 617 8.17 -3.77 6.33
C TYR A 617 9.36 -4.72 6.38
N VAL A 618 9.74 -5.36 5.26
CA VAL A 618 10.97 -6.18 5.18
C VAL A 618 12.16 -5.35 5.61
N TRP A 619 12.34 -4.19 4.98
CA TRP A 619 13.43 -3.26 5.26
C TRP A 619 13.45 -2.78 6.73
N ALA A 620 12.33 -2.25 7.22
CA ALA A 620 12.24 -1.74 8.59
C ALA A 620 12.42 -2.85 9.64
N HIS A 621 11.92 -4.06 9.34
CA HIS A 621 12.03 -5.20 10.24
C HIS A 621 13.45 -5.78 10.26
N ALA A 622 14.15 -5.83 9.10
CA ALA A 622 15.55 -6.21 9.03
C ALA A 622 16.41 -5.24 9.85
N GLN A 623 16.26 -3.92 9.62
CA GLN A 623 16.94 -2.89 10.39
C GLN A 623 16.76 -3.08 11.90
N GLN A 624 15.50 -3.18 12.35
CA GLN A 624 15.19 -3.36 13.77
C GLN A 624 15.82 -4.64 14.34
N LYS A 625 15.74 -5.73 13.58
CA LYS A 625 16.26 -7.05 14.05
C LYS A 625 17.76 -7.07 14.15
N PHE A 626 18.49 -6.56 13.17
CA PHE A 626 19.95 -6.50 13.22
C PHE A 626 20.42 -5.64 14.39
N LEU A 627 19.93 -4.41 14.50
CA LEU A 627 20.30 -3.48 15.58
C LEU A 627 19.94 -4.03 16.97
N ASN A 628 18.78 -4.67 17.13
CA ASN A 628 18.35 -5.22 18.42
C ASN A 628 19.11 -6.48 18.86
N THR A 629 19.96 -7.05 18.02
CA THR A 629 20.68 -8.28 18.32
C THR A 629 22.19 -8.12 18.25
N GLY A 630 22.67 -6.86 18.27
CA GLY A 630 24.08 -6.53 18.26
C GLY A 630 24.74 -6.57 16.88
N GLY A 631 23.96 -6.80 15.80
CA GLY A 631 24.45 -6.70 14.43
C GLY A 631 24.46 -5.27 13.90
N GLN A 632 25.03 -5.09 12.72
CA GLN A 632 25.09 -3.80 12.02
C GLN A 632 24.11 -3.77 10.86
N PHE A 633 23.51 -2.59 10.60
CA PHE A 633 22.64 -2.35 9.48
C PHE A 633 23.11 -1.09 8.74
N ILE A 634 23.69 -1.28 7.56
CA ILE A 634 24.33 -0.21 6.79
C ILE A 634 23.47 0.11 5.57
N ILE A 635 23.13 1.38 5.46
CA ILE A 635 22.36 1.89 4.33
C ILE A 635 23.33 2.63 3.42
N VAL A 636 23.55 2.09 2.22
CA VAL A 636 24.33 2.80 1.21
C VAL A 636 23.46 3.80 0.47
N PRO A 637 23.99 4.99 0.15
CA PRO A 637 23.22 6.03 -0.50
C PRO A 637 22.91 5.67 -1.96
N ARG A 638 21.94 6.34 -2.58
CA ARG A 638 21.48 6.05 -3.95
C ARG A 638 22.54 6.25 -5.03
N ASN A 639 23.54 7.07 -4.78
CA ASN A 639 24.67 7.24 -5.70
C ASN A 639 25.61 6.03 -5.72
N TYR A 640 25.46 5.07 -4.84
CA TYR A 640 26.17 3.80 -4.84
C TYR A 640 25.90 2.99 -6.12
N ARG A 641 24.62 2.95 -6.58
CA ARG A 641 24.17 2.40 -7.85
C ARG A 641 24.68 1.00 -8.16
N ALA A 642 24.62 0.06 -7.21
CA ALA A 642 25.12 -1.31 -7.38
C ALA A 642 24.59 -1.94 -8.70
N SER A 643 23.33 -1.78 -9.04
CA SER A 643 22.75 -2.34 -10.27
C SER A 643 23.25 -1.76 -11.59
N GLN A 644 24.12 -0.73 -11.56
CA GLN A 644 24.67 -0.05 -12.74
C GLN A 644 26.18 -0.17 -12.85
N TYR A 645 26.88 -0.57 -11.79
CA TYR A 645 28.33 -0.70 -11.77
C TYR A 645 28.78 -2.00 -12.43
N ASP A 646 29.89 -1.92 -13.13
CA ASP A 646 30.62 -3.03 -13.72
C ASP A 646 32.05 -3.00 -13.17
N HIS A 647 32.37 -3.95 -12.25
CA HIS A 647 33.68 -3.98 -11.60
C HIS A 647 34.80 -4.39 -12.54
N THR A 648 34.50 -5.12 -13.64
CA THR A 648 35.50 -5.59 -14.61
C THR A 648 36.07 -4.43 -15.42
N ALA A 649 35.27 -3.42 -15.74
CA ALA A 649 35.67 -2.22 -16.47
C ALA A 649 35.76 -0.96 -15.59
N ASP A 650 35.41 -1.05 -14.30
CA ASP A 650 35.32 0.10 -13.38
C ASP A 650 34.43 1.22 -13.89
N THR A 651 33.26 0.87 -14.43
CA THR A 651 32.37 1.83 -15.09
C THR A 651 30.92 1.70 -14.60
N TYR A 652 30.17 2.80 -14.73
CA TYR A 652 28.74 2.83 -14.46
C TYR A 652 27.95 2.91 -15.76
N THR A 653 27.18 1.86 -16.06
CA THR A 653 26.35 1.77 -17.24
C THR A 653 24.88 1.75 -16.88
N LYS A 654 24.08 2.67 -17.44
CA LYS A 654 22.65 2.72 -17.22
C LYS A 654 21.96 1.56 -17.96
N ARG A 655 21.41 0.61 -17.21
CA ARG A 655 20.71 -0.58 -17.71
C ARG A 655 19.19 -0.41 -17.65
N LYS A 656 18.44 -1.04 -18.55
CA LYS A 656 16.99 -1.03 -18.50
C LYS A 656 16.50 -1.93 -17.37
N LEU A 657 15.37 -1.57 -16.75
CA LEU A 657 14.76 -2.38 -15.67
C LEU A 657 14.25 -3.75 -16.16
N SER A 658 14.06 -3.90 -17.48
CA SER A 658 13.69 -5.17 -18.11
C SER A 658 14.86 -6.15 -18.20
N ASP A 659 16.08 -5.65 -18.23
CA ASP A 659 17.28 -6.47 -18.44
C ASP A 659 17.60 -7.19 -17.13
N ARG A 660 17.31 -8.48 -17.07
CA ARG A 660 17.46 -9.31 -15.88
C ARG A 660 18.75 -10.13 -15.88
N MET A 661 19.15 -10.59 -17.05
CA MET A 661 20.50 -11.10 -17.29
C MET A 661 21.30 -9.98 -17.93
N ILE A 662 22.47 -9.70 -17.42
CA ILE A 662 23.35 -8.62 -17.88
C ILE A 662 24.71 -9.20 -18.29
N THR A 663 25.28 -8.66 -19.35
CA THR A 663 26.66 -8.99 -19.77
C THR A 663 27.58 -7.92 -19.27
N LEU A 664 28.63 -8.30 -18.54
CA LEU A 664 29.70 -7.44 -18.09
C LEU A 664 30.70 -7.16 -19.23
N SER A 665 31.59 -6.21 -19.03
CA SER A 665 32.55 -5.78 -20.07
C SER A 665 33.55 -6.88 -20.48
N ASP A 666 33.80 -7.86 -19.60
CA ASP A 666 34.61 -9.04 -19.89
C ASP A 666 33.84 -10.16 -20.63
N GLY A 667 32.58 -9.95 -20.96
CA GLY A 667 31.71 -10.94 -21.60
C GLY A 667 30.98 -11.86 -20.64
N THR A 668 31.21 -11.79 -19.33
CA THR A 668 30.53 -12.63 -18.33
C THR A 668 29.06 -12.24 -18.20
N VAL A 669 28.17 -13.24 -18.21
CA VAL A 669 26.73 -13.04 -18.06
C VAL A 669 26.31 -13.36 -16.62
N VAL A 670 25.66 -12.43 -15.96
CA VAL A 670 25.20 -12.56 -14.57
C VAL A 670 23.74 -12.13 -14.41
N GLN A 671 23.06 -12.66 -13.40
CA GLN A 671 21.72 -12.18 -13.01
C GLN A 671 21.85 -10.86 -12.26
N ARG A 672 21.19 -9.83 -12.74
CA ARG A 672 21.35 -8.44 -12.31
C ARG A 672 21.16 -8.22 -10.82
N ASP A 673 20.10 -8.79 -10.22
CA ASP A 673 19.76 -8.55 -8.83
C ASP A 673 20.71 -9.32 -7.89
N CYS A 674 21.18 -10.52 -8.30
CA CYS A 674 22.27 -11.26 -7.63
C CYS A 674 23.60 -10.49 -7.69
N TYR A 675 23.93 -9.96 -8.85
CA TYR A 675 25.15 -9.15 -9.02
C TYR A 675 25.08 -7.85 -8.20
N SER A 676 23.92 -7.18 -8.13
CA SER A 676 23.72 -6.05 -7.23
C SER A 676 23.97 -6.41 -5.77
N SER A 677 23.47 -7.55 -5.30
CA SER A 677 23.69 -8.02 -3.93
C SER A 677 25.17 -8.38 -3.67
N PHE A 678 25.88 -8.91 -4.69
CA PHE A 678 27.31 -9.17 -4.63
C PHE A 678 28.13 -7.86 -4.46
N LEU A 679 27.79 -6.82 -5.22
CA LEU A 679 28.47 -5.53 -5.10
C LEU A 679 28.20 -4.86 -3.74
N LEU A 680 27.03 -5.09 -3.13
CA LEU A 680 26.75 -4.69 -1.76
C LEU A 680 27.55 -5.52 -0.74
N TYR A 681 27.74 -6.81 -0.97
CA TYR A 681 28.63 -7.66 -0.16
C TYR A 681 30.07 -7.18 -0.22
N CYS A 682 30.51 -6.65 -1.37
CA CYS A 682 31.83 -6.08 -1.58
C CYS A 682 31.96 -4.60 -1.13
N TYR A 683 31.16 -4.15 -0.18
CA TYR A 683 31.26 -2.80 0.39
C TYR A 683 32.53 -2.60 1.19
N SER A 684 33.22 -1.48 0.95
CA SER A 684 34.35 -1.03 1.77
C SER A 684 33.84 -0.11 2.90
N PHE A 685 34.22 -0.42 4.13
CA PHE A 685 33.89 0.38 5.30
C PHE A 685 34.70 1.68 5.37
N ASP A 686 35.89 1.68 4.82
CA ASP A 686 36.82 2.82 4.82
C ASP A 686 36.40 3.86 3.76
N SER A 687 36.30 3.43 2.52
CA SER A 687 35.94 4.33 1.39
C SER A 687 34.45 4.60 1.30
N LYS A 688 33.60 3.81 1.96
CA LYS A 688 32.11 3.83 1.85
C LYS A 688 31.63 3.65 0.41
N ALA A 689 32.37 2.92 -0.39
CA ALA A 689 32.15 2.65 -1.80
C ALA A 689 32.25 1.15 -2.10
N ILE A 690 32.11 0.77 -3.37
CA ILE A 690 32.37 -0.60 -3.83
C ILE A 690 33.87 -0.87 -3.75
N ASP A 691 34.25 -1.96 -3.10
CA ASP A 691 35.62 -2.45 -3.03
C ASP A 691 35.90 -3.30 -4.28
N LYS A 692 36.63 -2.74 -5.24
CA LYS A 692 36.94 -3.39 -6.49
C LYS A 692 37.90 -4.58 -6.31
N ASP A 693 38.87 -4.47 -5.40
CA ASP A 693 39.83 -5.54 -5.16
C ASP A 693 39.13 -6.73 -4.52
N LYS A 694 38.24 -6.47 -3.57
CA LYS A 694 37.35 -7.50 -3.00
C LYS A 694 36.43 -8.11 -4.06
N CYS A 695 35.89 -7.31 -4.97
CA CYS A 695 35.09 -7.84 -6.08
C CYS A 695 35.91 -8.81 -6.92
N ASN A 696 37.13 -8.43 -7.33
CA ASN A 696 38.00 -9.28 -8.15
C ASN A 696 38.34 -10.62 -7.46
N VAL A 697 38.63 -10.57 -6.17
CA VAL A 697 38.96 -11.78 -5.38
C VAL A 697 37.76 -12.71 -5.22
N GLU A 698 36.56 -12.15 -5.00
CA GLU A 698 35.37 -12.90 -4.64
C GLU A 698 34.52 -13.31 -5.86
N PHE A 699 34.80 -12.74 -7.03
CA PHE A 699 33.91 -12.87 -8.19
C PHE A 699 33.81 -14.31 -8.71
N ALA A 700 34.90 -15.05 -8.77
CA ALA A 700 34.89 -16.46 -9.22
C ALA A 700 33.99 -17.33 -8.33
N ARG A 701 34.04 -17.10 -6.99
CA ARG A 701 33.18 -17.78 -6.03
C ARG A 701 31.72 -17.37 -6.20
N PHE A 702 31.46 -16.08 -6.40
CA PHE A 702 30.13 -15.55 -6.67
C PHE A 702 29.52 -16.21 -7.92
N LEU A 703 30.25 -16.27 -9.04
CA LEU A 703 29.79 -16.86 -10.29
C LEU A 703 29.42 -18.34 -10.11
N LYS A 704 30.27 -19.12 -9.43
CA LYS A 704 29.98 -20.52 -9.14
C LYS A 704 28.67 -20.66 -8.37
N ASN A 705 28.52 -19.91 -7.27
CA ASN A 705 27.32 -19.94 -6.43
C ASN A 705 26.07 -19.47 -7.18
N GLU A 706 26.18 -18.48 -8.06
CA GLU A 706 25.10 -18.01 -8.90
C GLU A 706 24.67 -19.07 -9.94
N GLN A 707 25.64 -19.74 -10.59
CA GLN A 707 25.37 -20.81 -11.54
C GLN A 707 24.66 -22.00 -10.85
N ASP A 708 25.13 -22.39 -9.67
CA ASP A 708 24.49 -23.41 -8.84
C ASP A 708 23.06 -23.04 -8.47
N LEU A 709 22.84 -21.77 -8.09
CA LEU A 709 21.50 -21.22 -7.78
C LEU A 709 20.60 -21.26 -9.02
N ILE A 710 21.08 -20.82 -10.18
CA ILE A 710 20.31 -20.81 -11.43
C ILE A 710 19.96 -22.25 -11.83
N ALA A 711 20.91 -23.18 -11.75
CA ALA A 711 20.68 -24.60 -12.02
C ALA A 711 19.63 -25.17 -11.05
N TYR A 712 19.72 -24.87 -9.76
CA TYR A 712 18.75 -25.29 -8.75
C TYR A 712 17.34 -24.76 -9.04
N ILE A 713 17.21 -23.47 -9.36
CA ILE A 713 15.93 -22.83 -9.71
C ILE A 713 15.30 -23.52 -10.91
N LYS A 714 16.08 -23.80 -11.97
CA LYS A 714 15.60 -24.47 -13.19
C LYS A 714 15.21 -25.92 -12.94
N THR A 715 16.04 -26.69 -12.26
CA THR A 715 15.81 -28.12 -11.98
C THR A 715 14.55 -28.33 -11.13
N HIS A 716 14.30 -27.44 -10.16
CA HIS A 716 13.14 -27.52 -9.27
C HIS A 716 11.95 -26.71 -9.75
N ASN A 717 12.02 -26.14 -10.94
CA ASN A 717 10.94 -25.34 -11.55
C ASN A 717 10.43 -24.22 -10.62
N ILE A 718 11.36 -23.54 -9.92
CA ILE A 718 11.04 -22.50 -8.95
C ILE A 718 10.77 -21.19 -9.67
N ASN A 719 9.54 -20.70 -9.60
CA ASN A 719 9.19 -19.40 -10.19
C ASN A 719 9.61 -18.26 -9.24
N VAL A 720 10.71 -17.59 -9.55
CA VAL A 720 11.11 -16.32 -8.89
C VAL A 720 10.65 -15.16 -9.77
N PHE A 721 9.85 -14.29 -9.18
CA PHE A 721 9.22 -13.19 -9.91
C PHE A 721 10.25 -12.27 -10.55
N ASN A 722 10.15 -12.12 -11.85
CA ASN A 722 10.94 -11.19 -12.64
C ASN A 722 12.47 -11.43 -12.54
N SER A 723 12.89 -12.68 -12.32
CA SER A 723 14.31 -13.05 -12.22
C SER A 723 15.02 -13.12 -13.57
N GLY A 724 14.30 -13.45 -14.65
CA GLY A 724 14.88 -13.71 -15.95
C GLY A 724 15.47 -15.14 -16.09
N ILE A 725 15.21 -16.01 -15.10
CA ILE A 725 15.72 -17.38 -15.01
C ILE A 725 14.65 -18.36 -15.47
#